data_b5f785f4bdf352e6ac0be53261a6421c
#
_entry.id   b5f785f4bdf352e6ac0be53261a6421c
#
_cell.length_a   1.000
_cell.length_b   1.000
_cell.length_c   1.000
_cell.angle_alpha   90.00
_cell.angle_beta   90.00
_cell.angle_gamma   90.00
#
_symmetry.space_group_name_H-M   'P 1'
#
loop_
_entity.id
_entity.type
_entity.pdbx_description
1 polymer ?
#
loop_
_entity_poly.entity_id
_entity_poly.type
_entity_poly.pdbx_seq_one_letter_code
_entity_poly.pdbx_strand_id
1 'polypeptide(L)'
;MTHSDFVHLHVHSEYSLLDGAAQLDKLVARAKELRFPALALTDHGNLFGAIDFYLACEKAGVKPLLGAELYVAPGSRFERANVDGSYEGANHLTVLARSRQGYKNLIKLVSKAYLEGFYYKPRVDKELLAQHSDGLLVLSGCLNSEVSRLLAGGEEDKARQVAGWYQEVFGRDYYFMEVQSHGLAEQYRVTDATVRIAGALGAPVAGTNDAHYLEAAHARAHEALLCIQTGTTMRDPNRWRFATDQFYLKSAEEMQRVFADLPEACRSTLAVAERCNLELEFGQVHLPHYRVPEGRTLDSYLKDLATEGLRQRYGPTPSDAVVERLEQELAVIEKMGFAGYFLVVWDFIAYAKGQGIAVGPGRGSSAGSLAAYALGITNIDPIRYGLLFERFLNPERISMPDMDIDFADDRRDEVIEYVARKYGRENVAQIITFGTLGAKAAIRDVGRVLGMPYNEVDRIAKLVPAFPLNIALDDALSQSPQLAEAIRSRPELAELWDTAKSLEGLTRHASKHAAGVVISDEPLIEHVPLYKDPKRTEVVTGYAMGPIEKIGLLKMDFLGLRTLTVLANTARLVGETTGKPLDLDAIPFDNPKTYQLLAEGKTFGVFQLESAGMREALKNLRPERLEDVIAMVALYRPGPMDLIPDFINRKHGRAKITYEHPLMEKYLKDTYGIMVYQESVMQIASEIAGFTMGEADILRRAMGKKDRELMAKQRAKFVGGAKARGITEKKAEKIFDLMEKFAGYGFNKC
;
A
#
# COMPACT_ATOMS: atom_id res chain seq x y z
N MET A 1 9.28 -32.41 6.84
CA MET A 1 9.15 -32.24 8.31
C MET A 1 7.74 -32.65 8.67
N THR A 2 7.54 -33.41 9.74
CA THR A 2 6.19 -33.72 10.24
C THR A 2 5.57 -32.45 10.81
N HIS A 3 4.34 -32.15 10.39
CA HIS A 3 3.56 -31.05 10.95
C HIS A 3 3.10 -31.36 12.37
N SER A 4 2.79 -30.34 13.15
CA SER A 4 2.17 -30.49 14.46
C SER A 4 0.68 -30.84 14.34
N ASP A 5 0.12 -31.39 15.40
CA ASP A 5 -1.28 -31.86 15.43
C ASP A 5 -2.23 -30.83 16.03
N PHE A 6 -2.06 -29.55 15.65
CA PHE A 6 -2.90 -28.44 16.09
C PHE A 6 -2.86 -27.29 15.09
N VAL A 7 -3.96 -26.53 15.00
CA VAL A 7 -4.11 -25.33 14.21
C VAL A 7 -4.74 -24.22 15.04
N HIS A 8 -4.11 -23.03 15.10
CA HIS A 8 -4.75 -21.85 15.69
C HIS A 8 -5.83 -21.31 14.75
N LEU A 9 -7.09 -21.28 15.23
CA LEU A 9 -8.28 -20.88 14.48
C LEU A 9 -8.77 -19.48 14.86
N HIS A 10 -8.32 -18.91 15.99
CA HIS A 10 -8.70 -17.60 16.49
C HIS A 10 -7.42 -16.82 16.81
N VAL A 11 -7.04 -15.91 15.92
CA VAL A 11 -5.76 -15.20 15.96
C VAL A 11 -5.93 -13.77 15.47
N HIS A 12 -5.40 -12.84 16.24
CA HIS A 12 -5.40 -11.41 15.95
C HIS A 12 -4.01 -10.93 15.55
N SER A 13 -3.95 -10.20 14.44
CA SER A 13 -2.74 -9.54 13.98
C SER A 13 -2.73 -8.06 14.36
N GLU A 14 -1.71 -7.36 13.92
CA GLU A 14 -1.61 -5.89 14.00
C GLU A 14 -2.79 -5.14 13.34
N TYR A 15 -3.61 -5.83 12.54
CA TYR A 15 -4.81 -5.26 11.92
C TYR A 15 -6.06 -5.35 12.82
N SER A 16 -5.98 -6.03 13.96
CA SER A 16 -6.85 -5.75 15.11
C SER A 16 -6.32 -4.48 15.80
N LEU A 17 -6.61 -3.30 15.21
CA LEU A 17 -5.91 -2.04 15.44
C LEU A 17 -5.79 -1.68 16.93
N LEU A 18 -4.55 -1.51 17.40
CA LEU A 18 -4.20 -1.19 18.79
C LEU A 18 -4.66 -2.22 19.83
N ASP A 19 -4.97 -3.44 19.38
CA ASP A 19 -5.34 -4.59 20.20
C ASP A 19 -4.43 -5.78 19.89
N GLY A 20 -4.31 -6.18 18.62
CA GLY A 20 -3.35 -7.20 18.22
C GLY A 20 -1.92 -6.66 18.14
N ALA A 21 -0.97 -7.39 18.73
CA ALA A 21 0.47 -7.06 18.73
C ALA A 21 1.32 -8.01 17.89
N ALA A 22 0.71 -8.82 17.03
CA ALA A 22 1.38 -9.76 16.15
C ALA A 22 1.52 -9.21 14.72
N GLN A 23 2.73 -8.79 14.31
CA GLN A 23 3.01 -8.41 12.91
C GLN A 23 2.84 -9.63 12.00
N LEU A 24 2.20 -9.50 10.84
CA LEU A 24 1.87 -10.62 9.96
C LEU A 24 3.09 -11.48 9.58
N ASP A 25 4.18 -10.87 9.16
CA ASP A 25 5.38 -11.60 8.76
C ASP A 25 5.97 -12.41 9.91
N LYS A 26 5.99 -11.83 11.12
CA LYS A 26 6.48 -12.49 12.33
C LYS A 26 5.52 -13.60 12.78
N LEU A 27 4.21 -13.37 12.64
CA LEU A 27 3.17 -14.35 12.97
C LEU A 27 3.31 -15.62 12.10
N VAL A 28 3.45 -15.43 10.78
CA VAL A 28 3.63 -16.55 9.83
C VAL A 28 4.99 -17.23 10.03
N ALA A 29 6.05 -16.48 10.30
CA ALA A 29 7.37 -17.04 10.61
C ALA A 29 7.31 -17.91 11.87
N ARG A 30 6.63 -17.46 12.92
CA ARG A 30 6.44 -18.20 14.16
C ARG A 30 5.59 -19.45 13.96
N ALA A 31 4.52 -19.38 13.17
CA ALA A 31 3.70 -20.54 12.80
C ALA A 31 4.51 -21.63 12.09
N LYS A 32 5.38 -21.23 11.16
CA LYS A 32 6.33 -22.14 10.47
C LYS A 32 7.32 -22.77 11.44
N GLU A 33 7.90 -21.98 12.34
CA GLU A 33 8.82 -22.46 13.38
C GLU A 33 8.15 -23.52 14.28
N LEU A 34 6.92 -23.26 14.70
CA LEU A 34 6.08 -24.16 15.48
C LEU A 34 5.49 -25.33 14.64
N ARG A 35 5.77 -25.37 13.34
CA ARG A 35 5.37 -26.41 12.40
C ARG A 35 3.87 -26.60 12.26
N PHE A 36 3.08 -25.54 12.40
CA PHE A 36 1.64 -25.63 12.15
C PHE A 36 1.35 -25.94 10.68
N PRO A 37 0.45 -26.91 10.39
CA PRO A 37 0.04 -27.21 9.01
C PRO A 37 -0.78 -26.08 8.38
N ALA A 38 -1.49 -25.31 9.21
CA ALA A 38 -2.33 -24.19 8.83
C ALA A 38 -2.34 -23.12 9.93
N LEU A 39 -2.76 -21.92 9.60
CA LEU A 39 -2.95 -20.82 10.53
C LEU A 39 -4.16 -20.00 10.10
N ALA A 40 -5.02 -19.62 11.03
CA ALA A 40 -6.10 -18.67 10.76
C ALA A 40 -5.66 -17.23 11.04
N LEU A 41 -6.30 -16.30 10.33
CA LEU A 41 -6.31 -14.87 10.62
C LEU A 41 -7.77 -14.44 10.84
N THR A 42 -8.09 -13.93 12.02
CA THR A 42 -9.46 -13.60 12.44
C THR A 42 -9.52 -12.23 13.12
N ASP A 43 -8.94 -11.20 12.49
CA ASP A 43 -8.91 -9.85 13.03
C ASP A 43 -10.32 -9.30 13.33
N HIS A 44 -10.41 -8.41 14.30
CA HIS A 44 -11.66 -7.80 14.76
C HIS A 44 -12.38 -7.03 13.65
N GLY A 45 -13.49 -7.57 13.17
CA GLY A 45 -14.43 -6.94 12.25
C GLY A 45 -13.83 -6.48 10.91
N ASN A 46 -12.67 -6.98 10.51
CA ASN A 46 -12.03 -6.56 9.27
C ASN A 46 -11.24 -7.68 8.57
N LEU A 47 -10.82 -7.40 7.33
CA LEU A 47 -9.98 -8.27 6.50
C LEU A 47 -8.73 -7.55 5.98
N PHE A 48 -8.28 -6.50 6.65
CA PHE A 48 -7.23 -5.58 6.17
C PHE A 48 -5.95 -6.30 5.76
N GLY A 49 -5.53 -7.30 6.55
CA GLY A 49 -4.32 -8.09 6.33
C GLY A 49 -4.50 -9.36 5.49
N ALA A 50 -5.72 -9.67 5.04
CA ALA A 50 -6.04 -10.99 4.49
C ALA A 50 -5.17 -11.40 3.29
N ILE A 51 -4.95 -10.51 2.33
CA ILE A 51 -4.16 -10.79 1.12
C ILE A 51 -2.67 -10.96 1.44
N ASP A 52 -2.11 -10.07 2.27
CA ASP A 52 -0.70 -10.15 2.64
C ASP A 52 -0.43 -11.37 3.51
N PHE A 53 -1.34 -11.72 4.42
CA PHE A 53 -1.29 -12.96 5.19
C PHE A 53 -1.34 -14.20 4.30
N TYR A 54 -2.28 -14.25 3.35
CA TYR A 54 -2.41 -15.36 2.40
C TYR A 54 -1.08 -15.62 1.67
N LEU A 55 -0.51 -14.57 1.08
CA LEU A 55 0.74 -14.68 0.32
C LEU A 55 1.97 -15.00 1.20
N ALA A 56 2.00 -14.49 2.43
CA ALA A 56 3.06 -14.82 3.39
C ALA A 56 2.99 -16.30 3.79
N CYS A 57 1.79 -16.82 4.03
CA CYS A 57 1.56 -18.23 4.36
C CYS A 57 1.94 -19.16 3.21
N GLU A 58 1.52 -18.85 1.97
CA GLU A 58 1.91 -19.63 0.78
C GLU A 58 3.43 -19.71 0.63
N LYS A 59 4.11 -18.56 0.74
CA LYS A 59 5.58 -18.50 0.70
C LYS A 59 6.23 -19.30 1.81
N ALA A 60 5.62 -19.35 2.98
CA ALA A 60 6.13 -20.09 4.13
C ALA A 60 5.83 -21.59 4.07
N GLY A 61 4.88 -22.04 3.23
CA GLY A 61 4.36 -23.41 3.16
C GLY A 61 3.42 -23.75 4.33
N VAL A 62 2.69 -22.75 4.85
CA VAL A 62 1.63 -22.87 5.87
C VAL A 62 0.30 -22.60 5.17
N LYS A 63 -0.71 -23.44 5.39
CA LYS A 63 -2.03 -23.23 4.77
C LYS A 63 -2.75 -22.03 5.40
N PRO A 64 -3.12 -20.97 4.62
CA PRO A 64 -3.84 -19.82 5.16
C PRO A 64 -5.32 -20.15 5.36
N LEU A 65 -5.87 -19.79 6.52
CA LEU A 65 -7.31 -19.82 6.79
C LEU A 65 -7.77 -18.38 6.98
N LEU A 66 -8.47 -17.80 5.99
CA LEU A 66 -8.93 -16.43 6.04
C LEU A 66 -10.27 -16.34 6.77
N GLY A 67 -10.35 -15.43 7.73
CA GLY A 67 -11.53 -15.20 8.55
C GLY A 67 -11.58 -13.81 9.15
N ALA A 68 -12.56 -13.59 10.01
CA ALA A 68 -12.70 -12.42 10.85
C ALA A 68 -13.47 -12.78 12.13
N GLU A 69 -13.15 -12.13 13.23
CA GLU A 69 -14.03 -12.11 14.39
C GLU A 69 -15.06 -10.99 14.20
N LEU A 70 -16.28 -11.37 13.84
CA LEU A 70 -17.37 -10.43 13.58
C LEU A 70 -18.03 -9.97 14.89
N TYR A 71 -18.52 -8.74 14.88
CA TYR A 71 -19.38 -8.19 15.91
C TYR A 71 -20.84 -8.39 15.53
N VAL A 72 -21.60 -9.19 16.29
CA VAL A 72 -23.01 -9.48 16.04
C VAL A 72 -23.88 -8.61 16.93
N ALA A 73 -24.76 -7.80 16.35
CA ALA A 73 -25.71 -7.00 17.10
C ALA A 73 -26.72 -7.90 17.85
N PRO A 74 -27.13 -7.55 19.05
CA PRO A 74 -28.17 -8.31 19.80
C PRO A 74 -29.53 -8.34 19.09
N GLY A 75 -29.87 -7.29 18.35
CA GLY A 75 -31.04 -7.15 17.49
C GLY A 75 -30.64 -6.84 16.06
N SER A 76 -31.29 -5.84 15.46
CA SER A 76 -30.94 -5.39 14.11
C SER A 76 -29.65 -4.55 14.11
N ARG A 77 -28.80 -4.72 13.09
CA ARG A 77 -27.59 -3.89 12.87
C ARG A 77 -27.88 -2.40 12.73
N PHE A 78 -29.11 -2.03 12.39
CA PHE A 78 -29.57 -0.65 12.27
C PHE A 78 -29.94 0.00 13.60
N GLU A 79 -30.17 -0.78 14.64
CA GLU A 79 -30.51 -0.29 15.97
C GLU A 79 -29.27 0.36 16.64
N ARG A 80 -29.49 1.52 17.22
CA ARG A 80 -28.45 2.32 17.90
C ARG A 80 -28.75 2.60 19.36
N ALA A 81 -29.81 2.01 19.91
CA ALA A 81 -30.16 2.11 21.30
C ALA A 81 -29.52 0.97 22.11
N ASN A 82 -29.03 1.27 23.31
CA ASN A 82 -28.64 0.24 24.28
C ASN A 82 -29.91 -0.40 24.83
N VAL A 83 -30.02 -1.72 24.69
CA VAL A 83 -31.19 -2.47 25.18
C VAL A 83 -31.24 -2.45 26.72
N ASP A 84 -30.13 -2.22 27.42
CA ASP A 84 -30.01 -2.28 28.88
C ASP A 84 -29.12 -1.18 29.51
N GLY A 85 -28.72 -0.16 28.73
CA GLY A 85 -27.87 0.92 29.24
C GLY A 85 -26.38 0.54 29.33
N SER A 86 -25.99 -0.70 29.01
CA SER A 86 -24.60 -1.11 28.93
C SER A 86 -24.05 -0.84 27.52
N TYR A 87 -22.78 -0.44 27.45
CA TYR A 87 -22.08 -0.10 26.20
C TYR A 87 -21.74 -1.33 25.32
N GLU A 88 -21.93 -2.52 25.82
CA GLU A 88 -21.46 -3.78 25.23
C GLU A 88 -22.49 -4.44 24.31
N GLY A 89 -23.05 -3.70 23.39
CA GLY A 89 -24.14 -4.16 22.52
C GLY A 89 -23.72 -5.03 21.32
N ALA A 90 -22.57 -5.66 21.29
CA ALA A 90 -22.19 -6.56 20.22
C ALA A 90 -21.52 -7.83 20.75
N ASN A 91 -21.91 -8.98 20.19
CA ASN A 91 -21.36 -10.28 20.52
C ASN A 91 -20.28 -10.67 19.51
N HIS A 92 -19.25 -11.40 19.94
CA HIS A 92 -18.19 -11.89 19.07
C HIS A 92 -18.59 -13.21 18.39
N LEU A 93 -18.18 -13.39 17.12
CA LEU A 93 -18.39 -14.60 16.35
C LEU A 93 -17.21 -14.83 15.43
N THR A 94 -16.50 -15.93 15.57
CA THR A 94 -15.36 -16.29 14.75
C THR A 94 -15.83 -16.94 13.45
N VAL A 95 -15.51 -16.36 12.30
CA VAL A 95 -15.97 -16.82 10.99
C VAL A 95 -14.79 -17.04 10.07
N LEU A 96 -14.74 -18.22 9.41
CA LEU A 96 -13.71 -18.59 8.44
C LEU A 96 -14.33 -18.83 7.07
N ALA A 97 -13.63 -18.41 6.02
CA ALA A 97 -14.00 -18.69 4.65
C ALA A 97 -13.48 -20.09 4.24
N ARG A 98 -14.38 -21.02 3.92
CA ARG A 98 -14.00 -22.36 3.47
C ARG A 98 -13.88 -22.47 1.94
N SER A 99 -14.36 -21.50 1.19
CA SER A 99 -14.36 -21.48 -0.27
C SER A 99 -14.31 -20.05 -0.80
N ARG A 100 -14.12 -19.88 -2.11
CA ARG A 100 -14.17 -18.57 -2.77
C ARG A 100 -15.51 -17.86 -2.56
N GLN A 101 -16.63 -18.61 -2.62
CA GLN A 101 -17.96 -18.05 -2.33
C GLN A 101 -18.06 -17.57 -0.89
N GLY A 102 -17.55 -18.36 0.07
CA GLY A 102 -17.47 -17.96 1.48
C GLY A 102 -16.64 -16.70 1.68
N TYR A 103 -15.51 -16.56 0.97
CA TYR A 103 -14.69 -15.37 1.06
C TYR A 103 -15.40 -14.13 0.52
N LYS A 104 -16.11 -14.24 -0.61
CA LYS A 104 -16.98 -13.16 -1.13
C LYS A 104 -18.09 -12.78 -0.14
N ASN A 105 -18.69 -13.78 0.50
CA ASN A 105 -19.71 -13.53 1.53
C ASN A 105 -19.12 -12.86 2.77
N LEU A 106 -17.91 -13.25 3.19
CA LEU A 106 -17.22 -12.61 4.31
C LEU A 106 -16.84 -11.15 3.98
N ILE A 107 -16.40 -10.86 2.76
CA ILE A 107 -16.19 -9.49 2.27
C ILE A 107 -17.48 -8.66 2.39
N LYS A 108 -18.63 -9.23 1.97
CA LYS A 108 -19.94 -8.55 2.07
C LYS A 108 -20.36 -8.32 3.51
N LEU A 109 -20.17 -9.30 4.40
CA LEU A 109 -20.45 -9.19 5.82
C LEU A 109 -19.65 -8.05 6.46
N VAL A 110 -18.33 -8.06 6.29
CA VAL A 110 -17.45 -7.03 6.84
C VAL A 110 -17.78 -5.65 6.25
N SER A 111 -18.00 -5.55 4.94
CA SER A 111 -18.34 -4.27 4.29
C SER A 111 -19.65 -3.70 4.82
N LYS A 112 -20.72 -4.50 4.88
CA LYS A 112 -22.02 -4.06 5.38
C LYS A 112 -22.01 -3.75 6.87
N ALA A 113 -21.14 -4.40 7.64
CA ALA A 113 -20.90 -4.06 9.04
C ALA A 113 -20.41 -2.60 9.20
N TYR A 114 -19.50 -2.15 8.34
CA TYR A 114 -19.02 -0.76 8.35
C TYR A 114 -20.02 0.21 7.71
N LEU A 115 -20.66 -0.17 6.62
CA LEU A 115 -21.52 0.74 5.85
C LEU A 115 -22.90 0.94 6.47
N GLU A 116 -23.48 -0.11 7.04
CA GLU A 116 -24.84 -0.14 7.55
C GLU A 116 -24.91 -0.26 9.08
N GLY A 117 -24.08 -1.15 9.66
CA GLY A 117 -24.17 -1.60 11.04
C GLY A 117 -23.27 -0.90 12.04
N PHE A 118 -22.50 0.11 11.64
CA PHE A 118 -21.54 0.74 12.53
C PHE A 118 -22.23 1.50 13.69
N TYR A 119 -21.97 1.01 14.89
CA TYR A 119 -22.32 1.67 16.14
C TYR A 119 -21.30 1.27 17.20
N TYR A 120 -20.31 2.13 17.49
CA TYR A 120 -19.07 1.86 18.24
C TYR A 120 -18.17 0.78 17.64
N LYS A 121 -18.76 -0.30 17.11
CA LYS A 121 -18.10 -1.39 16.36
C LYS A 121 -18.84 -1.64 15.05
N PRO A 122 -18.16 -2.20 14.03
CA PRO A 122 -18.83 -2.62 12.80
C PRO A 122 -19.63 -3.91 13.05
N ARG A 123 -20.97 -3.82 13.04
CA ARG A 123 -21.83 -4.92 13.46
C ARG A 123 -22.57 -5.54 12.28
N VAL A 124 -22.63 -6.83 12.26
CA VAL A 124 -23.58 -7.63 11.49
C VAL A 124 -24.79 -7.99 12.39
N ASP A 125 -25.85 -8.54 11.82
CA ASP A 125 -26.96 -9.16 12.53
C ASP A 125 -27.28 -10.55 11.99
N LYS A 126 -28.16 -11.29 12.65
CA LYS A 126 -28.55 -12.65 12.27
C LYS A 126 -29.18 -12.72 10.90
N GLU A 127 -29.92 -11.69 10.48
CA GLU A 127 -30.50 -11.61 9.13
C GLU A 127 -29.39 -11.59 8.07
N LEU A 128 -28.39 -10.71 8.24
CA LEU A 128 -27.30 -10.57 7.28
C LEU A 128 -26.42 -11.83 7.26
N LEU A 129 -26.16 -12.44 8.42
CA LEU A 129 -25.45 -13.72 8.52
C LEU A 129 -26.15 -14.83 7.75
N ALA A 130 -27.47 -14.97 7.88
CA ALA A 130 -28.24 -15.98 7.16
C ALA A 130 -28.23 -15.76 5.65
N GLN A 131 -28.30 -14.49 5.18
CA GLN A 131 -28.24 -14.14 3.76
C GLN A 131 -26.88 -14.46 3.11
N HIS A 132 -25.79 -14.49 3.88
CA HIS A 132 -24.41 -14.65 3.42
C HIS A 132 -23.68 -15.84 4.08
N SER A 133 -24.41 -16.89 4.46
CA SER A 133 -23.85 -18.04 5.18
C SER A 133 -23.09 -19.03 4.29
N ASP A 134 -23.40 -19.12 3.01
CA ASP A 134 -22.81 -20.10 2.10
C ASP A 134 -21.29 -19.97 1.99
N GLY A 135 -20.60 -21.11 2.07
CA GLY A 135 -19.15 -21.16 1.98
C GLY A 135 -18.42 -20.68 3.23
N LEU A 136 -19.12 -20.41 4.33
CA LEU A 136 -18.53 -20.05 5.62
C LEU A 136 -18.50 -21.24 6.59
N LEU A 137 -17.55 -21.19 7.53
CA LEU A 137 -17.44 -22.05 8.70
C LEU A 137 -17.38 -21.14 9.94
N VAL A 138 -18.08 -21.50 11.00
CA VAL A 138 -18.26 -20.64 12.15
C VAL A 138 -17.89 -21.36 13.43
N LEU A 139 -17.15 -20.66 14.30
CA LEU A 139 -16.94 -21.05 15.69
C LEU A 139 -17.78 -20.13 16.59
N SER A 140 -18.33 -20.69 17.68
CA SER A 140 -19.28 -19.95 18.55
C SER A 140 -18.72 -18.69 19.22
N GLY A 141 -17.40 -18.48 19.18
CA GLY A 141 -16.69 -17.30 19.66
C GLY A 141 -16.19 -17.40 21.11
N CYS A 142 -15.45 -16.36 21.54
CA CYS A 142 -14.82 -16.25 22.85
C CYS A 142 -15.84 -15.99 23.97
N LEU A 143 -15.39 -15.59 25.18
CA LEU A 143 -16.27 -15.21 26.31
C LEU A 143 -17.24 -14.07 25.97
N ASN A 144 -16.90 -13.22 25.00
CA ASN A 144 -17.75 -12.13 24.51
C ASN A 144 -18.80 -12.57 23.49
N SER A 145 -18.88 -13.86 23.15
CA SER A 145 -19.90 -14.37 22.23
C SER A 145 -21.30 -14.41 22.86
N GLU A 146 -22.34 -14.44 22.03
CA GLU A 146 -23.74 -14.53 22.48
C GLU A 146 -23.95 -15.79 23.32
N VAL A 147 -23.41 -16.95 22.87
CA VAL A 147 -23.53 -18.21 23.59
C VAL A 147 -22.83 -18.15 24.94
N SER A 148 -21.58 -17.69 25.00
CA SER A 148 -20.80 -17.63 26.23
C SER A 148 -21.39 -16.66 27.26
N ARG A 149 -21.90 -15.51 26.82
CA ARG A 149 -22.56 -14.54 27.70
C ARG A 149 -23.84 -15.10 28.32
N LEU A 150 -24.66 -15.80 27.56
CA LEU A 150 -25.85 -16.45 28.07
C LEU A 150 -25.48 -17.55 29.11
N LEU A 151 -24.43 -18.32 28.83
CA LEU A 151 -23.92 -19.35 29.76
C LEU A 151 -23.37 -18.72 31.05
N ALA A 152 -22.61 -17.63 30.96
CA ALA A 152 -22.11 -16.90 32.10
C ALA A 152 -23.28 -16.32 32.97
N GLY A 153 -24.37 -15.93 32.32
CA GLY A 153 -25.62 -15.50 32.96
C GLY A 153 -26.50 -16.64 33.48
N GLY A 154 -26.14 -17.91 33.27
CA GLY A 154 -26.94 -19.07 33.74
C GLY A 154 -28.14 -19.39 32.84
N GLU A 155 -28.21 -18.86 31.62
CA GLU A 155 -29.31 -19.03 30.65
C GLU A 155 -29.02 -20.15 29.64
N GLU A 156 -28.74 -21.38 30.12
CA GLU A 156 -28.27 -22.52 29.30
C GLU A 156 -29.28 -22.89 28.19
N ASP A 157 -30.59 -22.84 28.44
CA ASP A 157 -31.61 -23.13 27.41
C ASP A 157 -31.61 -22.12 26.26
N LYS A 158 -31.44 -20.83 26.58
CA LYS A 158 -31.30 -19.80 25.54
C LYS A 158 -29.99 -19.95 24.76
N ALA A 159 -28.88 -20.25 25.46
CA ALA A 159 -27.59 -20.51 24.82
C ALA A 159 -27.69 -21.68 23.83
N ARG A 160 -28.41 -22.76 24.20
CA ARG A 160 -28.67 -23.91 23.34
C ARG A 160 -29.51 -23.53 22.13
N GLN A 161 -30.54 -22.71 22.27
CA GLN A 161 -31.37 -22.21 21.16
C GLN A 161 -30.53 -21.37 20.19
N VAL A 162 -29.67 -20.47 20.70
CA VAL A 162 -28.80 -19.63 19.90
C VAL A 162 -27.77 -20.48 19.15
N ALA A 163 -27.12 -21.44 19.82
CA ALA A 163 -26.17 -22.36 19.20
C ALA A 163 -26.87 -23.24 18.12
N GLY A 164 -28.09 -23.69 18.37
CA GLY A 164 -28.89 -24.43 17.41
C GLY A 164 -29.24 -23.60 16.18
N TRP A 165 -29.54 -22.30 16.33
CA TRP A 165 -29.77 -21.39 15.23
C TRP A 165 -28.51 -21.22 14.33
N TYR A 166 -27.33 -21.04 14.94
CA TYR A 166 -26.07 -20.98 14.17
C TYR A 166 -25.80 -22.28 13.43
N GLN A 167 -26.04 -23.43 14.09
CA GLN A 167 -25.86 -24.73 13.44
C GLN A 167 -26.84 -24.94 12.26
N GLU A 168 -28.08 -24.47 12.37
CA GLU A 168 -29.07 -24.53 11.28
C GLU A 168 -28.66 -23.66 10.08
N VAL A 169 -28.21 -22.42 10.34
CA VAL A 169 -27.86 -21.43 9.30
C VAL A 169 -26.59 -21.82 8.56
N PHE A 170 -25.55 -22.25 9.26
CA PHE A 170 -24.25 -22.57 8.66
C PHE A 170 -24.09 -24.05 8.28
N GLY A 171 -24.93 -24.92 8.81
CA GLY A 171 -24.89 -26.38 8.62
C GLY A 171 -24.09 -27.10 9.72
N ARG A 172 -24.52 -28.33 10.02
CA ARG A 172 -23.95 -29.16 11.13
C ARG A 172 -22.47 -29.39 11.01
N ASP A 173 -21.93 -29.53 9.82
CA ASP A 173 -20.52 -29.81 9.56
C ASP A 173 -19.64 -28.57 9.61
N TYR A 174 -20.24 -27.37 9.66
CA TYR A 174 -19.56 -26.07 9.54
C TYR A 174 -19.80 -25.14 10.73
N TYR A 175 -20.41 -25.64 11.79
CA TYR A 175 -20.56 -24.96 13.06
C TYR A 175 -19.86 -25.72 14.18
N PHE A 176 -18.93 -25.06 14.88
CA PHE A 176 -18.14 -25.62 15.97
C PHE A 176 -18.37 -24.81 17.24
N MET A 177 -18.52 -25.52 18.37
CA MET A 177 -18.55 -24.88 19.68
C MET A 177 -17.14 -24.55 20.12
N GLU A 178 -16.83 -23.27 20.26
CA GLU A 178 -15.49 -22.79 20.62
C GLU A 178 -15.29 -22.86 22.14
N VAL A 179 -14.13 -23.36 22.57
CA VAL A 179 -13.71 -23.38 23.98
C VAL A 179 -12.31 -22.79 24.10
N GLN A 180 -12.10 -22.05 25.19
CA GLN A 180 -10.83 -21.38 25.49
C GLN A 180 -10.44 -21.61 26.95
N SER A 181 -9.14 -21.62 27.24
CA SER A 181 -8.64 -21.74 28.62
C SER A 181 -7.39 -20.88 28.82
N HIS A 182 -7.57 -19.73 29.47
CA HIS A 182 -6.50 -18.81 29.86
C HIS A 182 -6.31 -18.77 31.38
N GLY A 183 -6.84 -19.76 32.12
CA GLY A 183 -6.80 -19.81 33.57
C GLY A 183 -7.85 -18.94 34.28
N LEU A 184 -8.89 -18.49 33.56
CA LEU A 184 -9.98 -17.70 34.11
C LEU A 184 -11.09 -18.59 34.67
N ALA A 185 -11.52 -18.35 35.92
CA ALA A 185 -12.56 -19.15 36.58
C ALA A 185 -13.88 -19.15 35.80
N GLU A 186 -14.21 -18.06 35.12
CA GLU A 186 -15.40 -17.93 34.30
C GLU A 186 -15.34 -18.86 33.07
N GLN A 187 -14.17 -19.00 32.42
CA GLN A 187 -13.98 -19.89 31.28
C GLN A 187 -14.26 -21.36 31.64
N TYR A 188 -13.83 -21.82 32.81
CA TYR A 188 -14.10 -23.22 33.22
C TYR A 188 -15.60 -23.48 33.30
N ARG A 189 -16.39 -22.59 33.90
CA ARG A 189 -17.86 -22.74 33.99
C ARG A 189 -18.54 -22.71 32.63
N VAL A 190 -18.12 -21.78 31.76
CA VAL A 190 -18.65 -21.67 30.40
C VAL A 190 -18.24 -22.87 29.55
N THR A 191 -17.02 -23.38 29.65
CA THR A 191 -16.53 -24.54 28.91
C THR A 191 -17.34 -25.79 29.20
N ASP A 192 -17.61 -26.12 30.48
CA ASP A 192 -18.41 -27.28 30.85
C ASP A 192 -19.83 -27.24 30.27
N ALA A 193 -20.47 -26.09 30.33
CA ALA A 193 -21.79 -25.88 29.73
C ALA A 193 -21.76 -25.92 28.19
N THR A 194 -20.71 -25.34 27.56
CA THR A 194 -20.49 -25.41 26.13
C THR A 194 -20.36 -26.86 25.64
N VAL A 195 -19.59 -27.67 26.34
CA VAL A 195 -19.43 -29.14 26.01
C VAL A 195 -20.76 -29.89 26.13
N ARG A 196 -21.57 -29.61 27.18
CA ARG A 196 -22.91 -30.23 27.29
C ARG A 196 -23.84 -29.83 26.14
N ILE A 197 -23.86 -28.54 25.76
CA ILE A 197 -24.67 -28.08 24.62
C ILE A 197 -24.16 -28.68 23.31
N ALA A 198 -22.84 -28.73 23.11
CA ALA A 198 -22.22 -29.37 21.95
C ALA A 198 -22.66 -30.85 21.80
N GLY A 199 -22.62 -31.61 22.90
CA GLY A 199 -23.12 -32.98 22.93
C GLY A 199 -24.60 -33.09 22.61
N ALA A 200 -25.44 -32.21 23.14
CA ALA A 200 -26.89 -32.18 22.89
C ALA A 200 -27.24 -31.84 21.42
N LEU A 201 -26.46 -30.99 20.77
CA LEU A 201 -26.62 -30.57 19.36
C LEU A 201 -25.89 -31.51 18.37
N GLY A 202 -25.02 -32.39 18.88
CA GLY A 202 -24.09 -33.13 18.03
C GLY A 202 -23.08 -32.26 17.29
N ALA A 203 -22.77 -31.07 17.84
CA ALA A 203 -21.79 -30.14 17.28
C ALA A 203 -20.38 -30.48 17.81
N PRO A 204 -19.32 -30.45 16.98
CA PRO A 204 -17.95 -30.64 17.45
C PRO A 204 -17.48 -29.44 18.28
N VAL A 205 -16.56 -29.70 19.23
CA VAL A 205 -15.91 -28.69 20.05
C VAL A 205 -14.53 -28.37 19.45
N ALA A 206 -14.16 -27.08 19.33
CA ALA A 206 -12.85 -26.64 18.87
C ALA A 206 -12.15 -25.79 19.93
N GLY A 207 -10.91 -26.15 20.28
CA GLY A 207 -10.08 -25.40 21.22
C GLY A 207 -9.31 -24.27 20.54
N THR A 208 -9.44 -23.06 21.05
CA THR A 208 -8.69 -21.90 20.53
C THR A 208 -7.96 -21.18 21.65
N ASN A 209 -7.07 -20.24 21.29
CA ASN A 209 -6.32 -19.44 22.26
C ASN A 209 -6.47 -17.94 22.10
N ASP A 210 -7.30 -17.47 21.16
CA ASP A 210 -7.54 -16.02 20.98
C ASP A 210 -6.23 -15.22 21.03
N ALA A 211 -5.27 -15.63 20.19
CA ALA A 211 -3.89 -15.15 20.29
C ALA A 211 -3.78 -13.71 19.79
N HIS A 212 -3.30 -12.81 20.66
CA HIS A 212 -3.12 -11.39 20.38
C HIS A 212 -1.64 -10.98 20.24
N TYR A 213 -0.72 -11.83 20.65
CA TYR A 213 0.73 -11.62 20.54
C TYR A 213 1.48 -12.94 20.39
N LEU A 214 2.77 -12.86 20.03
CA LEU A 214 3.53 -14.05 19.59
C LEU A 214 4.06 -14.91 20.73
N GLU A 215 4.49 -14.30 21.83
CA GLU A 215 5.17 -14.99 22.95
C GLU A 215 4.67 -14.44 24.29
N ALA A 216 4.69 -15.26 25.34
CA ALA A 216 4.25 -14.85 26.68
C ALA A 216 4.97 -13.58 27.19
N ALA A 217 6.25 -13.43 26.85
CA ALA A 217 7.03 -12.24 27.22
C ALA A 217 6.48 -10.91 26.61
N HIS A 218 5.69 -11.00 25.54
CA HIS A 218 5.10 -9.81 24.91
C HIS A 218 3.86 -9.27 25.64
N ALA A 219 3.35 -9.96 26.66
CA ALA A 219 2.15 -9.55 27.40
C ALA A 219 2.24 -8.12 27.96
N ARG A 220 3.44 -7.71 28.47
CA ARG A 220 3.62 -6.36 29.01
C ARG A 220 3.62 -5.28 27.90
N ALA A 221 4.21 -5.58 26.75
CA ALA A 221 4.16 -4.66 25.61
C ALA A 221 2.74 -4.57 25.04
N HIS A 222 2.01 -5.67 25.03
CA HIS A 222 0.59 -5.70 24.64
C HIS A 222 -0.25 -4.85 25.62
N GLU A 223 -0.04 -4.93 26.92
CA GLU A 223 -0.72 -4.08 27.90
C GLU A 223 -0.42 -2.58 27.66
N ALA A 224 0.81 -2.24 27.28
CA ALA A 224 1.16 -0.87 26.88
C ALA A 224 0.40 -0.45 25.61
N LEU A 225 0.22 -1.36 24.63
CA LEU A 225 -0.57 -1.12 23.42
C LEU A 225 -2.04 -0.80 23.76
N LEU A 226 -2.66 -1.57 24.65
CA LEU A 226 -4.01 -1.30 25.13
C LEU A 226 -4.13 0.06 25.85
N CYS A 227 -3.11 0.46 26.60
CA CYS A 227 -3.04 1.79 27.21
C CYS A 227 -2.90 2.91 26.15
N ILE A 228 -2.19 2.65 25.04
CA ILE A 228 -2.14 3.58 23.91
C ILE A 228 -3.52 3.74 23.29
N GLN A 229 -4.25 2.64 23.09
CA GLN A 229 -5.60 2.63 22.51
C GLN A 229 -6.60 3.41 23.35
N THR A 230 -6.62 3.15 24.67
CA THR A 230 -7.58 3.73 25.60
C THR A 230 -7.19 5.12 26.11
N GLY A 231 -5.98 5.60 25.75
CA GLY A 231 -5.47 6.89 26.24
C GLY A 231 -5.10 6.91 27.73
N THR A 232 -4.96 5.75 28.36
CA THR A 232 -4.63 5.58 29.79
C THR A 232 -3.13 5.39 30.01
N THR A 233 -2.71 5.12 31.24
CA THR A 233 -1.32 4.83 31.60
C THR A 233 -1.23 3.49 32.31
N MET A 234 -0.05 2.87 32.28
CA MET A 234 0.24 1.63 33.01
C MET A 234 0.13 1.75 34.55
N ARG A 235 0.07 3.00 35.07
CA ARG A 235 -0.09 3.29 36.49
C ARG A 235 -1.56 3.36 36.92
N ASP A 236 -2.49 3.48 35.97
CA ASP A 236 -3.91 3.51 36.27
C ASP A 236 -4.38 2.10 36.74
N PRO A 237 -4.89 1.94 37.97
CA PRO A 237 -5.35 0.64 38.44
C PRO A 237 -6.59 0.15 37.70
N ASN A 238 -7.37 1.04 37.10
CA ASN A 238 -8.61 0.73 36.37
C ASN A 238 -8.38 0.64 34.85
N ARG A 239 -7.12 0.65 34.37
CA ARG A 239 -6.84 0.49 32.95
C ARG A 239 -7.38 -0.83 32.41
N TRP A 240 -7.84 -0.81 31.18
CA TRP A 240 -8.21 -2.03 30.49
C TRP A 240 -6.96 -2.87 30.18
N ARG A 241 -7.00 -4.12 30.56
CA ARG A 241 -5.92 -5.10 30.33
C ARG A 241 -6.48 -6.51 30.28
N PHE A 242 -5.78 -7.40 29.64
CA PHE A 242 -6.09 -8.84 29.75
C PHE A 242 -5.74 -9.34 31.17
N ALA A 243 -6.59 -10.23 31.66
CA ALA A 243 -6.45 -10.71 33.03
C ALA A 243 -5.27 -11.66 33.24
N THR A 244 -4.75 -12.26 32.16
CA THR A 244 -3.62 -13.19 32.18
C THR A 244 -2.69 -12.91 30.97
N ASP A 245 -1.49 -13.49 30.99
CA ASP A 245 -0.49 -13.45 29.93
C ASP A 245 -0.61 -14.60 28.91
N GLN A 246 -1.75 -15.29 28.91
CA GLN A 246 -1.92 -16.54 28.17
C GLN A 246 -2.42 -16.38 26.73
N PHE A 247 -2.60 -15.18 26.22
CA PHE A 247 -3.12 -14.86 24.88
C PHE A 247 -2.02 -14.81 23.80
N TYR A 248 -0.97 -15.66 23.93
CA TYR A 248 0.10 -15.77 22.95
C TYR A 248 -0.09 -16.95 22.01
N LEU A 249 0.67 -16.96 20.91
CA LEU A 249 0.65 -18.07 19.95
C LEU A 249 1.37 -19.30 20.56
N LYS A 250 0.62 -20.13 21.30
CA LYS A 250 1.11 -21.32 21.98
C LYS A 250 1.54 -22.41 20.99
N SER A 251 2.52 -23.25 21.36
CA SER A 251 2.84 -24.45 20.59
C SER A 251 1.72 -25.49 20.68
N ALA A 252 1.75 -26.48 19.77
CA ALA A 252 0.77 -27.58 19.79
C ALA A 252 0.81 -28.34 21.12
N GLU A 253 2.01 -28.60 21.66
CA GLU A 253 2.20 -29.29 22.94
C GLU A 253 1.66 -28.46 24.12
N GLU A 254 1.75 -27.15 24.06
CA GLU A 254 1.14 -26.26 25.07
C GLU A 254 -0.38 -26.32 24.99
N MET A 255 -0.96 -26.26 23.77
CA MET A 255 -2.41 -26.36 23.58
C MET A 255 -2.95 -27.73 23.97
N GLN A 256 -2.24 -28.83 23.67
CA GLN A 256 -2.61 -30.17 24.13
C GLN A 256 -2.59 -30.29 25.65
N ARG A 257 -1.67 -29.62 26.35
CA ARG A 257 -1.68 -29.52 27.81
C ARG A 257 -2.86 -28.71 28.36
N VAL A 258 -3.17 -27.60 27.69
CA VAL A 258 -4.32 -26.75 28.05
C VAL A 258 -5.64 -27.50 27.95
N PHE A 259 -5.78 -28.39 26.95
CA PHE A 259 -6.98 -29.18 26.70
C PHE A 259 -6.75 -30.68 26.97
N ALA A 260 -5.93 -31.02 27.98
CA ALA A 260 -5.63 -32.43 28.31
C ALA A 260 -6.90 -33.25 28.66
N ASP A 261 -7.89 -32.59 29.30
CA ASP A 261 -9.17 -33.21 29.66
C ASP A 261 -10.21 -33.19 28.52
N LEU A 262 -9.89 -32.50 27.38
CA LEU A 262 -10.77 -32.37 26.23
C LEU A 262 -9.97 -32.49 24.90
N PRO A 263 -9.27 -33.60 24.66
CA PRO A 263 -8.33 -33.71 23.54
C PRO A 263 -8.99 -33.63 22.15
N GLU A 264 -10.30 -33.91 22.07
CA GLU A 264 -11.07 -33.71 20.83
C GLU A 264 -11.13 -32.24 20.40
N ALA A 265 -11.07 -31.29 21.32
CA ALA A 265 -11.04 -29.85 21.00
C ALA A 265 -9.79 -29.50 20.18
N CYS A 266 -8.63 -30.09 20.45
CA CYS A 266 -7.43 -29.93 19.64
C CYS A 266 -7.56 -30.62 18.27
N ARG A 267 -8.06 -31.89 18.25
CA ARG A 267 -8.25 -32.64 16.98
C ARG A 267 -9.21 -31.93 16.01
N SER A 268 -10.25 -31.31 16.53
CA SER A 268 -11.23 -30.58 15.73
C SER A 268 -10.60 -29.40 14.96
N THR A 269 -9.49 -28.83 15.44
CA THR A 269 -8.82 -27.73 14.73
C THR A 269 -8.24 -28.16 13.38
N LEU A 270 -7.73 -29.38 13.29
CA LEU A 270 -7.30 -29.98 12.03
C LEU A 270 -8.49 -30.22 11.09
N ALA A 271 -9.61 -30.73 11.63
CA ALA A 271 -10.82 -30.96 10.84
C ALA A 271 -11.40 -29.65 10.27
N VAL A 272 -11.30 -28.52 10.99
CA VAL A 272 -11.63 -27.18 10.48
C VAL A 272 -10.69 -26.81 9.35
N ALA A 273 -9.38 -26.98 9.53
CA ALA A 273 -8.38 -26.66 8.52
C ALA A 273 -8.55 -27.47 7.24
N GLU A 274 -8.95 -28.74 7.34
CA GLU A 274 -9.25 -29.61 6.20
C GLU A 274 -10.49 -29.16 5.41
N ARG A 275 -11.49 -28.57 6.08
CA ARG A 275 -12.72 -28.06 5.45
C ARG A 275 -12.56 -26.70 4.78
N CYS A 276 -11.53 -25.93 5.15
CA CYS A 276 -11.25 -24.63 4.57
C CYS A 276 -10.26 -24.75 3.41
N ASN A 277 -10.75 -24.66 2.17
CA ASN A 277 -9.94 -24.82 0.95
C ASN A 277 -10.15 -23.63 0.02
N LEU A 278 -9.81 -22.44 0.52
CA LEU A 278 -9.88 -21.21 -0.24
C LEU A 278 -8.61 -21.07 -1.09
N GLU A 279 -8.80 -20.89 -2.39
CA GLU A 279 -7.77 -20.48 -3.33
C GLU A 279 -8.11 -19.10 -3.88
N LEU A 280 -7.19 -18.15 -3.73
CA LEU A 280 -7.32 -16.81 -4.28
C LEU A 280 -6.67 -16.76 -5.67
N GLU A 281 -7.36 -16.14 -6.62
CA GLU A 281 -6.85 -15.91 -7.95
C GLU A 281 -6.18 -14.55 -8.03
N PHE A 282 -4.97 -14.51 -8.58
CA PHE A 282 -4.20 -13.30 -8.81
C PHE A 282 -3.95 -13.08 -10.30
N GLY A 283 -3.69 -11.83 -10.70
CA GLY A 283 -3.30 -11.49 -12.07
C GLY A 283 -4.45 -11.31 -13.06
N GLN A 284 -5.70 -11.48 -12.66
CA GLN A 284 -6.85 -11.03 -13.47
C GLN A 284 -6.98 -9.51 -13.32
N VAL A 285 -7.09 -8.81 -14.45
CA VAL A 285 -7.16 -7.33 -14.44
C VAL A 285 -8.63 -6.91 -14.55
N HIS A 286 -9.10 -6.14 -13.56
CA HIS A 286 -10.45 -5.57 -13.53
C HIS A 286 -10.38 -4.11 -13.95
N LEU A 287 -10.65 -3.85 -15.25
CA LEU A 287 -10.66 -2.50 -15.81
C LEU A 287 -12.07 -1.94 -15.85
N PRO A 288 -12.27 -0.66 -15.49
CA PRO A 288 -13.55 -0.02 -15.62
C PRO A 288 -14.06 -0.05 -17.07
N HIS A 289 -15.35 -0.28 -17.22
CA HIS A 289 -15.98 -0.37 -18.54
C HIS A 289 -16.19 1.04 -19.13
N TYR A 290 -15.37 1.41 -20.13
CA TYR A 290 -15.56 2.64 -20.89
C TYR A 290 -16.55 2.40 -22.05
N ARG A 291 -17.62 3.20 -22.12
CA ARG A 291 -18.60 3.11 -23.21
C ARG A 291 -18.11 3.89 -24.42
N VAL A 292 -17.81 3.17 -25.51
CA VAL A 292 -17.45 3.77 -26.79
C VAL A 292 -18.69 4.03 -27.66
N PRO A 293 -18.61 4.95 -28.64
CA PRO A 293 -19.70 5.16 -29.63
C PRO A 293 -20.05 3.87 -30.39
N GLU A 294 -21.29 3.80 -30.85
CA GLU A 294 -21.79 2.63 -31.60
C GLU A 294 -20.94 2.35 -32.85
N GLY A 295 -20.60 1.08 -33.07
CA GLY A 295 -19.77 0.62 -34.19
C GLY A 295 -18.26 0.78 -33.95
N ARG A 296 -17.81 1.17 -32.72
CA ARG A 296 -16.39 1.27 -32.34
C ARG A 296 -16.03 0.24 -31.29
N THR A 297 -14.77 -0.22 -31.31
CA THR A 297 -14.10 -0.93 -30.22
C THR A 297 -13.29 0.07 -29.39
N LEU A 298 -12.87 -0.35 -28.19
CA LEU A 298 -11.97 0.48 -27.33
C LEU A 298 -10.72 0.90 -28.10
N ASP A 299 -10.08 -0.04 -28.80
CA ASP A 299 -8.84 0.18 -29.54
C ASP A 299 -9.06 1.11 -30.73
N SER A 300 -10.12 0.89 -31.52
CA SER A 300 -10.42 1.75 -32.67
C SER A 300 -10.75 3.18 -32.24
N TYR A 301 -11.49 3.35 -31.14
CA TYR A 301 -11.84 4.67 -30.64
C TYR A 301 -10.62 5.40 -30.04
N LEU A 302 -9.75 4.68 -29.31
CA LEU A 302 -8.49 5.21 -28.82
C LEU A 302 -7.61 5.68 -29.97
N LYS A 303 -7.49 4.87 -31.04
CA LYS A 303 -6.71 5.22 -32.24
C LYS A 303 -7.23 6.47 -32.93
N ASP A 304 -8.56 6.59 -33.08
CA ASP A 304 -9.18 7.79 -33.69
C ASP A 304 -8.86 9.04 -32.89
N LEU A 305 -9.07 9.01 -31.56
CA LEU A 305 -8.77 10.12 -30.67
C LEU A 305 -7.29 10.51 -30.66
N ALA A 306 -6.40 9.52 -30.58
CA ALA A 306 -4.95 9.76 -30.58
C ALA A 306 -4.45 10.30 -31.92
N THR A 307 -5.00 9.81 -33.05
CA THR A 307 -4.65 10.32 -34.38
C THR A 307 -5.09 11.77 -34.57
N GLU A 308 -6.29 12.10 -34.14
CA GLU A 308 -6.78 13.49 -34.21
C GLU A 308 -5.98 14.40 -33.28
N GLY A 309 -5.72 13.97 -32.03
CA GLY A 309 -4.89 14.72 -31.10
C GLY A 309 -3.45 14.89 -31.59
N LEU A 310 -2.88 13.91 -32.30
CA LEU A 310 -1.56 14.04 -32.92
C LEU A 310 -1.53 15.19 -33.96
N ARG A 311 -2.58 15.29 -34.81
CA ARG A 311 -2.71 16.41 -35.77
C ARG A 311 -2.83 17.77 -35.07
N GLN A 312 -3.54 17.81 -33.95
CA GLN A 312 -3.64 19.05 -33.15
C GLN A 312 -2.29 19.46 -32.54
N ARG A 313 -1.43 18.49 -32.16
CA ARG A 313 -0.12 18.75 -31.53
C ARG A 313 0.99 19.09 -32.54
N TYR A 314 1.04 18.39 -33.66
CA TYR A 314 2.13 18.49 -34.65
C TYR A 314 1.70 19.14 -36.00
N GLY A 315 0.44 19.60 -36.08
CA GLY A 315 -0.14 20.14 -37.32
C GLY A 315 -0.79 19.05 -38.19
N PRO A 316 -1.44 19.46 -39.29
CA PRO A 316 -2.26 18.58 -40.12
C PRO A 316 -1.48 17.43 -40.77
N THR A 317 -0.18 17.57 -40.94
CA THR A 317 0.74 16.59 -41.55
C THR A 317 1.94 16.34 -40.65
N PRO A 318 1.78 15.52 -39.56
CA PRO A 318 2.92 15.12 -38.75
C PRO A 318 3.96 14.34 -39.59
N SER A 319 5.24 14.36 -39.19
CA SER A 319 6.28 13.58 -39.91
C SER A 319 6.04 12.07 -39.76
N ASP A 320 6.49 11.28 -40.75
CA ASP A 320 6.35 9.82 -40.78
C ASP A 320 6.88 9.19 -39.48
N ALA A 321 8.02 9.63 -38.99
CA ALA A 321 8.61 9.12 -37.74
C ALA A 321 7.71 9.32 -36.50
N VAL A 322 6.96 10.42 -36.43
CA VAL A 322 6.02 10.69 -35.35
C VAL A 322 4.78 9.80 -35.46
N VAL A 323 4.27 9.61 -36.69
CA VAL A 323 3.14 8.73 -36.98
C VAL A 323 3.49 7.28 -36.65
N GLU A 324 4.64 6.80 -37.15
CA GLU A 324 5.14 5.45 -36.88
C GLU A 324 5.31 5.18 -35.38
N ARG A 325 5.85 6.13 -34.61
CA ARG A 325 5.97 6.01 -33.17
C ARG A 325 4.58 5.90 -32.48
N LEU A 326 3.58 6.67 -32.91
CA LEU A 326 2.22 6.55 -32.36
C LEU A 326 1.62 5.17 -32.67
N GLU A 327 1.77 4.68 -33.90
CA GLU A 327 1.26 3.36 -34.30
C GLU A 327 1.91 2.23 -33.50
N GLN A 328 3.22 2.30 -33.27
CA GLN A 328 3.94 1.36 -32.42
C GLN A 328 3.42 1.35 -30.98
N GLU A 329 3.22 2.53 -30.38
CA GLU A 329 2.66 2.64 -29.02
C GLU A 329 1.24 2.09 -28.94
N LEU A 330 0.37 2.45 -29.89
CA LEU A 330 -1.01 1.96 -29.95
C LEU A 330 -1.07 0.43 -30.10
N ALA A 331 -0.20 -0.17 -30.92
CA ALA A 331 -0.11 -1.62 -31.06
C ALA A 331 0.30 -2.33 -29.76
N VAL A 332 1.20 -1.71 -28.96
CA VAL A 332 1.56 -2.23 -27.63
C VAL A 332 0.39 -2.10 -26.65
N ILE A 333 -0.31 -0.95 -26.63
CA ILE A 333 -1.47 -0.71 -25.77
C ILE A 333 -2.59 -1.72 -26.07
N GLU A 334 -2.91 -1.96 -27.35
CA GLU A 334 -3.88 -2.95 -27.81
C GLU A 334 -3.47 -4.37 -27.39
N LYS A 335 -2.22 -4.77 -27.67
CA LYS A 335 -1.68 -6.09 -27.30
C LYS A 335 -1.75 -6.37 -25.81
N MET A 336 -1.56 -5.34 -24.97
CA MET A 336 -1.61 -5.45 -23.53
C MET A 336 -3.03 -5.26 -22.95
N GLY A 337 -4.05 -4.91 -23.78
CA GLY A 337 -5.45 -4.73 -23.36
C GLY A 337 -5.72 -3.47 -22.55
N PHE A 338 -4.90 -2.41 -22.70
CA PHE A 338 -5.01 -1.20 -21.86
C PHE A 338 -5.72 -0.02 -22.54
N ALA A 339 -6.35 -0.22 -23.71
CA ALA A 339 -7.09 0.86 -24.38
C ALA A 339 -8.18 1.47 -23.48
N GLY A 340 -8.94 0.63 -22.76
CA GLY A 340 -9.94 1.10 -21.79
C GLY A 340 -9.36 1.99 -20.68
N TYR A 341 -8.17 1.64 -20.17
CA TYR A 341 -7.47 2.44 -19.18
C TYR A 341 -7.14 3.85 -19.69
N PHE A 342 -6.55 3.93 -20.90
CA PHE A 342 -6.23 5.23 -21.52
C PHE A 342 -7.49 6.07 -21.74
N LEU A 343 -8.60 5.46 -22.17
CA LEU A 343 -9.87 6.16 -22.38
C LEU A 343 -10.46 6.69 -21.09
N VAL A 344 -10.40 5.93 -19.99
CA VAL A 344 -10.86 6.39 -18.67
C VAL A 344 -10.03 7.57 -18.18
N VAL A 345 -8.69 7.49 -18.32
CA VAL A 345 -7.79 8.57 -17.91
C VAL A 345 -8.03 9.82 -18.77
N TRP A 346 -8.14 9.65 -20.08
CA TRP A 346 -8.47 10.73 -21.00
C TRP A 346 -9.79 11.42 -20.62
N ASP A 347 -10.81 10.65 -20.31
CA ASP A 347 -12.14 11.13 -19.99
C ASP A 347 -12.18 12.07 -18.78
N PHE A 348 -11.62 11.67 -17.65
CA PHE A 348 -11.67 12.53 -16.47
C PHE A 348 -10.71 13.74 -16.59
N ILE A 349 -9.62 13.64 -17.37
CA ILE A 349 -8.78 14.79 -17.69
C ILE A 349 -9.50 15.77 -18.61
N ALA A 350 -10.19 15.27 -19.64
CA ALA A 350 -11.01 16.07 -20.53
C ALA A 350 -12.13 16.80 -19.77
N TYR A 351 -12.78 16.09 -18.83
CA TYR A 351 -13.75 16.71 -17.94
C TYR A 351 -13.11 17.83 -17.11
N ALA A 352 -11.99 17.56 -16.44
CA ALA A 352 -11.32 18.55 -15.61
C ALA A 352 -10.95 19.81 -16.40
N LYS A 353 -10.34 19.64 -17.58
CA LYS A 353 -9.99 20.75 -18.48
C LYS A 353 -11.23 21.51 -18.95
N GLY A 354 -12.32 20.78 -19.31
CA GLY A 354 -13.60 21.38 -19.71
C GLY A 354 -14.27 22.20 -18.61
N GLN A 355 -14.01 21.88 -17.34
CA GLN A 355 -14.47 22.64 -16.17
C GLN A 355 -13.50 23.74 -15.74
N GLY A 356 -12.39 23.95 -16.47
CA GLY A 356 -11.36 24.91 -16.12
C GLY A 356 -10.59 24.54 -14.86
N ILE A 357 -10.53 23.25 -14.51
CA ILE A 357 -9.69 22.72 -13.43
C ILE A 357 -8.27 22.54 -13.98
N ALA A 358 -7.30 23.19 -13.36
CA ALA A 358 -5.90 23.06 -13.80
C ALA A 358 -5.39 21.64 -13.59
N VAL A 359 -4.80 21.09 -14.66
CA VAL A 359 -4.18 19.76 -14.71
C VAL A 359 -2.70 19.93 -14.98
N GLY A 360 -1.85 19.19 -14.26
CA GLY A 360 -0.41 19.21 -14.45
C GLY A 360 0.02 18.71 -15.84
N PRO A 361 1.24 19.06 -16.29
CA PRO A 361 1.73 18.67 -17.61
C PRO A 361 2.04 17.17 -17.75
N GLY A 362 1.89 16.43 -16.69
CA GLY A 362 2.29 15.02 -16.59
C GLY A 362 3.63 14.84 -15.89
N ARG A 363 3.83 13.67 -15.34
CA ARG A 363 5.06 13.28 -14.64
C ARG A 363 5.25 11.76 -14.67
N GLY A 364 6.40 11.30 -14.21
CA GLY A 364 6.66 9.88 -14.12
C GLY A 364 6.81 9.23 -15.50
N SER A 365 6.51 7.94 -15.58
CA SER A 365 6.73 7.17 -16.80
C SER A 365 5.73 7.48 -17.92
N SER A 366 4.53 7.92 -17.59
CA SER A 366 3.47 8.24 -18.57
C SER A 366 3.82 9.37 -19.52
N ALA A 367 4.70 10.31 -19.11
CA ALA A 367 5.20 11.38 -19.96
C ALA A 367 6.08 10.87 -21.14
N GLY A 368 6.53 9.61 -21.10
CA GLY A 368 7.20 8.94 -22.22
C GLY A 368 6.27 8.45 -23.34
N SER A 369 4.95 8.53 -23.16
CA SER A 369 3.97 8.07 -24.15
C SER A 369 3.53 9.19 -25.09
N LEU A 370 3.72 8.98 -26.39
CA LEU A 370 3.20 9.86 -27.44
C LEU A 370 1.68 9.74 -27.54
N ALA A 371 1.12 8.56 -27.31
CA ALA A 371 -0.33 8.38 -27.25
C ALA A 371 -0.96 9.20 -26.11
N ALA A 372 -0.36 9.21 -24.90
CA ALA A 372 -0.81 10.06 -23.81
C ALA A 372 -0.69 11.56 -24.11
N TYR A 373 0.38 11.97 -24.81
CA TYR A 373 0.56 13.35 -25.25
C TYR A 373 -0.47 13.77 -26.32
N ALA A 374 -0.71 12.90 -27.31
CA ALA A 374 -1.71 13.14 -28.36
C ALA A 374 -3.13 13.25 -27.76
N LEU A 375 -3.49 12.39 -26.83
CA LEU A 375 -4.76 12.43 -26.11
C LEU A 375 -4.90 13.66 -25.16
N GLY A 376 -3.84 14.43 -24.96
CA GLY A 376 -3.85 15.53 -24.01
C GLY A 376 -3.86 15.08 -22.54
N ILE A 377 -3.54 13.82 -22.27
CA ILE A 377 -3.31 13.31 -20.91
C ILE A 377 -2.07 13.99 -20.32
N THR A 378 -1.01 14.11 -21.13
CA THR A 378 0.21 14.85 -20.77
C THR A 378 0.42 16.04 -21.71
N ASN A 379 1.19 17.06 -21.27
CA ASN A 379 1.62 18.21 -22.04
C ASN A 379 3.14 18.26 -22.24
N ILE A 380 3.83 17.14 -22.07
CA ILE A 380 5.27 16.98 -22.31
C ILE A 380 5.43 16.21 -23.62
N ASP A 381 6.07 16.84 -24.61
CA ASP A 381 6.35 16.20 -25.88
C ASP A 381 7.49 15.15 -25.72
N PRO A 382 7.19 13.84 -25.78
CA PRO A 382 8.19 12.79 -25.56
C PRO A 382 9.25 12.74 -26.66
N ILE A 383 8.94 13.18 -27.88
CA ILE A 383 9.89 13.24 -28.98
C ILE A 383 10.91 14.33 -28.73
N ARG A 384 10.45 15.54 -28.41
CA ARG A 384 11.32 16.68 -28.13
C ARG A 384 12.32 16.41 -27.00
N TYR A 385 11.89 15.74 -25.95
CA TYR A 385 12.73 15.47 -24.77
C TYR A 385 13.40 14.10 -24.78
N GLY A 386 13.22 13.28 -25.85
CA GLY A 386 13.83 11.96 -25.99
C GLY A 386 13.38 10.96 -24.92
N LEU A 387 12.10 11.01 -24.55
CA LEU A 387 11.51 10.15 -23.53
C LEU A 387 11.09 8.80 -24.13
N LEU A 388 11.13 7.75 -23.31
CA LEU A 388 10.98 6.36 -23.76
C LEU A 388 9.65 5.77 -23.28
N PHE A 389 8.87 5.24 -24.24
CA PHE A 389 7.59 4.59 -23.98
C PHE A 389 7.74 3.29 -23.19
N GLU A 390 8.83 2.53 -23.43
CA GLU A 390 9.09 1.25 -22.82
C GLU A 390 9.31 1.34 -21.29
N ARG A 391 9.59 2.54 -20.80
CA ARG A 391 9.58 2.81 -19.36
C ARG A 391 8.17 2.80 -18.78
N PHE A 392 7.19 3.21 -19.54
CA PHE A 392 5.78 3.25 -19.14
C PHE A 392 5.13 1.88 -19.39
N LEU A 393 5.08 1.43 -20.65
CA LEU A 393 4.57 0.12 -21.02
C LEU A 393 5.65 -0.69 -21.75
N ASN A 394 5.88 -1.91 -21.26
CA ASN A 394 6.89 -2.80 -21.82
C ASN A 394 6.27 -4.19 -22.02
N PRO A 395 6.10 -4.65 -23.27
CA PRO A 395 5.52 -5.97 -23.56
C PRO A 395 6.38 -7.15 -23.08
N GLU A 396 7.68 -6.93 -22.84
CA GLU A 396 8.59 -7.93 -22.24
C GLU A 396 8.40 -8.04 -20.71
N ARG A 397 7.59 -7.16 -20.14
CA ARG A 397 7.28 -7.09 -18.73
C ARG A 397 5.82 -6.76 -18.53
N ILE A 398 5.01 -7.74 -18.21
CA ILE A 398 3.60 -7.52 -17.85
C ILE A 398 3.53 -6.78 -16.52
N SER A 399 3.20 -5.50 -16.54
CA SER A 399 2.88 -4.70 -15.35
C SER A 399 1.75 -3.74 -15.69
N MET A 400 0.90 -3.46 -14.70
CA MET A 400 -0.17 -2.46 -14.83
C MET A 400 0.42 -1.09 -15.16
N PRO A 401 -0.23 -0.30 -16.04
CA PRO A 401 0.10 1.11 -16.24
C PRO A 401 -0.21 1.91 -14.98
N ASP A 402 0.64 2.88 -14.67
CA ASP A 402 0.45 3.80 -13.55
C ASP A 402 0.64 5.24 -14.06
N MET A 403 -0.46 6.00 -14.12
CA MET A 403 -0.47 7.40 -14.53
C MET A 403 -0.74 8.28 -13.32
N ASP A 404 0.28 9.00 -12.88
CA ASP A 404 0.17 10.04 -11.85
C ASP A 404 -0.37 11.32 -12.47
N ILE A 405 -1.50 11.82 -12.00
CA ILE A 405 -2.14 13.02 -12.54
C ILE A 405 -2.28 14.07 -11.44
N ASP A 406 -1.64 15.21 -11.66
CA ASP A 406 -1.72 16.33 -10.75
C ASP A 406 -2.92 17.23 -11.12
N PHE A 407 -3.79 17.50 -10.15
CA PHE A 407 -4.90 18.46 -10.24
C PHE A 407 -4.68 19.64 -9.28
N ALA A 408 -5.26 20.77 -9.56
CA ALA A 408 -5.38 21.84 -8.59
C ALA A 408 -6.01 21.31 -7.30
N ASP A 409 -5.35 21.52 -6.15
CA ASP A 409 -5.68 20.86 -4.88
C ASP A 409 -7.06 21.27 -4.33
N ASP A 410 -7.49 22.48 -4.63
CA ASP A 410 -8.79 23.03 -4.22
C ASP A 410 -9.98 22.46 -5.00
N ARG A 411 -9.76 21.88 -6.19
CA ARG A 411 -10.82 21.37 -7.07
C ARG A 411 -10.69 19.90 -7.47
N ARG A 412 -9.68 19.20 -6.95
CA ARG A 412 -9.43 17.77 -7.23
C ARG A 412 -10.65 16.89 -6.90
N ASP A 413 -11.31 17.15 -5.78
CA ASP A 413 -12.43 16.33 -5.31
C ASP A 413 -13.65 16.44 -6.24
N GLU A 414 -13.79 17.51 -7.05
CA GLU A 414 -14.80 17.61 -8.10
C GLU A 414 -14.59 16.55 -9.22
N VAL A 415 -13.33 16.27 -9.54
CA VAL A 415 -12.97 15.25 -10.54
C VAL A 415 -13.25 13.84 -10.01
N ILE A 416 -12.92 13.58 -8.74
CA ILE A 416 -13.24 12.29 -8.09
C ILE A 416 -14.76 12.07 -8.07
N GLU A 417 -15.53 13.11 -7.75
CA GLU A 417 -16.98 13.04 -7.74
C GLU A 417 -17.58 12.81 -9.16
N TYR A 418 -16.97 13.41 -10.18
CA TYR A 418 -17.34 13.13 -11.58
C TYR A 418 -17.13 11.65 -11.92
N VAL A 419 -15.96 11.10 -11.56
CA VAL A 419 -15.65 9.69 -11.80
C VAL A 419 -16.64 8.78 -11.07
N ALA A 420 -16.95 9.05 -9.80
CA ALA A 420 -17.92 8.29 -9.03
C ALA A 420 -19.33 8.34 -9.64
N ARG A 421 -19.77 9.48 -10.19
CA ARG A 421 -21.06 9.58 -10.88
C ARG A 421 -21.08 8.85 -12.22
N LYS A 422 -19.98 8.91 -12.97
CA LYS A 422 -19.91 8.34 -14.32
C LYS A 422 -19.76 6.84 -14.34
N TYR A 423 -18.86 6.31 -13.49
CA TYR A 423 -18.54 4.88 -13.46
C TYR A 423 -19.34 4.08 -12.41
N GLY A 424 -20.13 4.77 -11.58
CA GLY A 424 -20.93 4.17 -10.51
C GLY A 424 -20.29 4.40 -9.12
N ARG A 425 -21.10 4.91 -8.18
CA ARG A 425 -20.61 5.18 -6.82
C ARG A 425 -20.19 3.93 -6.06
N GLU A 426 -20.72 2.79 -6.42
CA GLU A 426 -20.40 1.48 -5.84
C GLU A 426 -19.15 0.87 -6.46
N ASN A 427 -18.72 1.37 -7.63
CA ASN A 427 -17.55 0.91 -8.37
C ASN A 427 -16.30 1.76 -8.10
N VAL A 428 -16.42 2.85 -7.34
CA VAL A 428 -15.35 3.83 -7.12
C VAL A 428 -15.13 4.05 -5.63
N ALA A 429 -13.91 3.87 -5.16
CA ALA A 429 -13.52 4.20 -3.79
C ALA A 429 -12.07 4.68 -3.72
N GLN A 430 -11.76 5.51 -2.72
CA GLN A 430 -10.37 5.81 -2.37
C GLN A 430 -9.74 4.61 -1.67
N ILE A 431 -8.41 4.49 -1.77
CA ILE A 431 -7.66 3.40 -1.16
C ILE A 431 -7.42 3.70 0.33
N ILE A 432 -7.48 2.67 1.18
CA ILE A 432 -7.07 2.75 2.57
C ILE A 432 -5.54 2.82 2.68
N THR A 433 -5.05 3.51 3.70
CA THR A 433 -3.65 3.44 4.15
C THR A 433 -3.58 3.19 5.64
N PHE A 434 -2.48 2.60 6.08
CA PHE A 434 -2.25 2.31 7.48
C PHE A 434 -1.05 3.12 7.98
N GLY A 435 -1.27 3.87 9.04
CA GLY A 435 -0.19 4.50 9.80
C GLY A 435 0.39 3.51 10.80
N THR A 436 1.72 3.42 10.88
CA THR A 436 2.43 2.53 11.79
C THR A 436 3.09 3.26 12.94
N LEU A 437 3.39 2.53 14.00
CA LEU A 437 4.20 3.00 15.12
C LEU A 437 5.68 3.02 14.69
N GLY A 438 6.12 4.06 13.97
CA GLY A 438 7.53 4.23 13.65
C GLY A 438 8.35 4.58 14.90
N ALA A 439 9.68 4.39 14.84
CA ALA A 439 10.63 4.50 15.97
C ALA A 439 10.35 5.67 16.94
N LYS A 440 10.26 6.89 16.42
CA LYS A 440 10.02 8.09 17.27
C LYS A 440 8.63 8.14 17.85
N ALA A 441 7.63 7.62 17.15
CA ALA A 441 6.26 7.55 17.62
C ALA A 441 6.12 6.49 18.71
N ALA A 442 6.71 5.30 18.53
CA ALA A 442 6.73 4.24 19.52
C ALA A 442 7.37 4.72 20.84
N ILE A 443 8.53 5.38 20.80
CA ILE A 443 9.18 5.95 22.00
C ILE A 443 8.24 6.93 22.70
N ARG A 444 7.59 7.85 21.97
CA ARG A 444 6.69 8.85 22.58
C ARG A 444 5.43 8.26 23.17
N ASP A 445 4.79 7.36 22.45
CA ASP A 445 3.55 6.72 22.93
C ASP A 445 3.83 5.81 24.14
N VAL A 446 4.88 4.99 24.08
CA VAL A 446 5.28 4.14 25.22
C VAL A 446 5.72 4.98 26.42
N GLY A 447 6.53 6.03 26.23
CA GLY A 447 6.92 6.93 27.32
C GLY A 447 5.72 7.57 28.00
N ARG A 448 4.70 7.97 27.24
CA ARG A 448 3.45 8.50 27.78
C ARG A 448 2.71 7.47 28.63
N VAL A 449 2.54 6.23 28.15
CA VAL A 449 1.80 5.21 28.91
C VAL A 449 2.58 4.68 30.11
N LEU A 450 3.90 4.71 30.10
CA LEU A 450 4.74 4.44 31.28
C LEU A 450 4.72 5.59 32.30
N GLY A 451 4.06 6.73 31.97
CA GLY A 451 3.94 7.89 32.83
C GLY A 451 5.25 8.68 32.99
N MET A 452 6.11 8.65 31.95
CA MET A 452 7.36 9.43 31.91
C MET A 452 7.10 10.88 31.51
N PRO A 453 7.93 11.85 32.00
CA PRO A 453 7.81 13.25 31.60
C PRO A 453 8.03 13.43 30.08
N TYR A 454 7.13 14.18 29.42
CA TYR A 454 7.18 14.40 27.97
C TYR A 454 8.54 14.91 27.48
N ASN A 455 9.13 15.91 28.17
CA ASN A 455 10.43 16.49 27.78
C ASN A 455 11.56 15.48 27.79
N GLU A 456 11.54 14.51 28.69
CA GLU A 456 12.52 13.46 28.76
C GLU A 456 12.39 12.49 27.61
N VAL A 457 11.16 12.00 27.36
CA VAL A 457 10.84 11.09 26.27
C VAL A 457 11.15 11.73 24.92
N ASP A 458 10.80 13.01 24.72
CA ASP A 458 11.06 13.73 23.46
C ASP A 458 12.55 13.93 23.22
N ARG A 459 13.36 14.13 24.29
CA ARG A 459 14.82 14.17 24.18
C ARG A 459 15.38 12.84 23.65
N ILE A 460 14.90 11.69 24.18
CA ILE A 460 15.31 10.37 23.70
C ILE A 460 14.86 10.18 22.23
N ALA A 461 13.62 10.50 21.89
CA ALA A 461 13.10 10.39 20.53
C ALA A 461 13.90 11.25 19.52
N LYS A 462 14.44 12.40 19.94
CA LYS A 462 15.28 13.27 19.11
C LYS A 462 16.69 12.73 18.88
N LEU A 463 17.20 11.82 19.71
CA LEU A 463 18.50 11.14 19.49
C LEU A 463 18.41 10.08 18.39
N VAL A 464 17.22 9.62 18.02
CA VAL A 464 17.00 8.74 16.85
C VAL A 464 17.36 9.52 15.58
N PRO A 465 18.29 9.01 14.73
CA PRO A 465 18.68 9.68 13.49
C PRO A 465 17.50 10.05 12.61
N ALA A 466 17.61 11.16 11.89
CA ALA A 466 16.60 11.58 10.93
C ALA A 466 16.71 10.84 9.58
N PHE A 467 17.84 10.23 9.33
CA PHE A 467 18.16 9.54 8.09
C PHE A 467 18.89 8.21 8.36
N PRO A 468 18.56 7.11 7.66
CA PRO A 468 17.49 7.01 6.62
C PRO A 468 16.08 7.25 7.19
N LEU A 469 15.15 7.66 6.34
CA LEU A 469 13.74 7.78 6.73
C LEU A 469 13.23 6.42 7.23
N ASN A 470 12.43 6.43 8.30
CA ASN A 470 11.88 5.22 8.92
C ASN A 470 12.94 4.23 9.44
N ILE A 471 14.07 4.76 9.94
CA ILE A 471 15.11 3.94 10.58
C ILE A 471 14.50 3.12 11.73
N ALA A 472 14.79 1.81 11.76
CA ALA A 472 14.36 0.94 12.85
C ALA A 472 15.12 1.28 14.16
N LEU A 473 14.50 0.98 15.31
CA LEU A 473 15.09 1.27 16.62
C LEU A 473 16.46 0.59 16.80
N ASP A 474 16.62 -0.66 16.37
CA ASP A 474 17.89 -1.38 16.45
C ASP A 474 19.01 -0.71 15.61
N ASP A 475 18.66 -0.27 14.40
CA ASP A 475 19.60 0.45 13.55
C ASP A 475 19.94 1.83 14.13
N ALA A 476 18.93 2.52 14.69
CA ALA A 476 19.13 3.79 15.36
C ALA A 476 20.05 3.69 16.55
N LEU A 477 19.92 2.62 17.35
CA LEU A 477 20.78 2.35 18.49
C LEU A 477 22.23 2.11 18.06
N SER A 478 22.43 1.39 16.95
CA SER A 478 23.77 1.12 16.41
C SER A 478 24.46 2.37 15.84
N GLN A 479 23.69 3.32 15.30
CA GLN A 479 24.18 4.53 14.64
C GLN A 479 24.35 5.73 15.59
N SER A 480 23.71 5.71 16.78
CA SER A 480 23.74 6.82 17.73
C SER A 480 24.35 6.40 19.08
N PRO A 481 25.67 6.59 19.31
CA PRO A 481 26.29 6.30 20.60
C PRO A 481 25.63 7.04 21.78
N GLN A 482 25.16 8.26 21.56
CA GLN A 482 24.48 9.05 22.59
C GLN A 482 23.13 8.41 22.99
N LEU A 483 22.40 7.83 22.00
CA LEU A 483 21.18 7.09 22.27
C LEU A 483 21.48 5.82 23.08
N ALA A 484 22.50 5.06 22.67
CA ALA A 484 22.92 3.84 23.36
C ALA A 484 23.33 4.11 24.82
N GLU A 485 24.06 5.18 25.08
CA GLU A 485 24.43 5.60 26.41
C GLU A 485 23.22 6.03 27.25
N ALA A 486 22.34 6.83 26.66
CA ALA A 486 21.11 7.28 27.32
C ALA A 486 20.24 6.10 27.78
N ILE A 487 20.03 5.11 26.91
CA ILE A 487 19.22 3.92 27.23
C ILE A 487 19.84 3.09 28.37
N ARG A 488 21.18 2.96 28.39
CA ARG A 488 21.86 2.21 29.44
C ARG A 488 21.95 2.95 30.77
N SER A 489 21.73 4.26 30.78
CA SER A 489 21.93 5.10 31.95
C SER A 489 20.94 4.84 33.09
N ARG A 490 19.74 4.33 32.78
CA ARG A 490 18.68 4.11 33.77
C ARG A 490 17.74 2.95 33.35
N PRO A 491 17.30 2.13 34.32
CA PRO A 491 16.39 1.00 34.05
C PRO A 491 15.07 1.41 33.37
N GLU A 492 14.52 2.58 33.73
CA GLU A 492 13.25 3.05 33.14
C GLU A 492 13.38 3.38 31.65
N LEU A 493 14.58 3.83 31.21
CA LEU A 493 14.86 4.07 29.80
C LEU A 493 15.09 2.75 29.04
N ALA A 494 15.65 1.73 29.68
CA ALA A 494 15.73 0.40 29.11
C ALA A 494 14.33 -0.22 28.94
N GLU A 495 13.44 -0.12 29.96
CA GLU A 495 12.05 -0.57 29.84
C GLU A 495 11.30 0.18 28.71
N LEU A 496 11.47 1.51 28.63
CA LEU A 496 10.91 2.31 27.53
C LEU A 496 11.35 1.77 26.18
N TRP A 497 12.65 1.49 26.05
CA TRP A 497 13.26 1.02 24.81
C TRP A 497 12.75 -0.36 24.40
N ASP A 498 12.78 -1.34 25.29
CA ASP A 498 12.37 -2.71 25.03
C ASP A 498 10.88 -2.80 24.69
N THR A 499 10.06 -2.03 25.41
CA THR A 499 8.62 -1.93 25.11
C THR A 499 8.37 -1.25 23.75
N ALA A 500 9.05 -0.13 23.46
CA ALA A 500 8.94 0.57 22.19
C ALA A 500 9.38 -0.31 21.01
N LYS A 501 10.45 -1.09 21.16
CA LYS A 501 10.94 -2.04 20.16
C LYS A 501 9.94 -3.16 19.89
N SER A 502 9.26 -3.66 20.92
CA SER A 502 8.22 -4.69 20.76
C SER A 502 7.00 -4.18 20.00
N LEU A 503 6.70 -2.88 20.07
CA LEU A 503 5.56 -2.24 19.42
C LEU A 503 5.91 -1.52 18.12
N GLU A 504 7.21 -1.37 17.80
CA GLU A 504 7.65 -0.72 16.57
C GLU A 504 7.12 -1.44 15.34
N GLY A 505 6.61 -0.66 14.38
CA GLY A 505 6.09 -1.17 13.11
C GLY A 505 4.64 -1.62 13.14
N LEU A 506 4.03 -1.82 14.32
CA LEU A 506 2.62 -2.21 14.43
C LEU A 506 1.71 -1.16 13.80
N THR A 507 0.65 -1.64 13.15
CA THR A 507 -0.39 -0.80 12.57
C THR A 507 -1.17 -0.08 13.66
N ARG A 508 -1.24 1.24 13.58
CA ARG A 508 -1.85 2.09 14.60
C ARG A 508 -3.25 2.57 14.25
N HIS A 509 -3.44 3.02 13.03
CA HIS A 509 -4.72 3.56 12.56
C HIS A 509 -4.87 3.40 11.05
N ALA A 510 -6.11 3.27 10.63
CA ALA A 510 -6.51 3.34 9.23
C ALA A 510 -6.77 4.79 8.82
N SER A 511 -6.42 5.13 7.60
CA SER A 511 -6.66 6.45 6.98
C SER A 511 -6.98 6.26 5.50
N LYS A 512 -7.28 7.34 4.79
CA LYS A 512 -7.44 7.31 3.34
C LYS A 512 -6.13 7.70 2.64
N HIS A 513 -5.83 7.05 1.52
CA HIS A 513 -4.71 7.43 0.66
C HIS A 513 -4.91 8.86 0.13
N ALA A 514 -3.82 9.61 0.04
CA ALA A 514 -3.89 11.02 -0.38
C ALA A 514 -4.38 11.20 -1.82
N ALA A 515 -4.13 10.22 -2.69
CA ALA A 515 -4.36 10.33 -4.13
C ALA A 515 -5.07 9.12 -4.75
N GLY A 516 -4.80 7.90 -4.27
CA GLY A 516 -5.21 6.66 -4.92
C GLY A 516 -6.71 6.43 -4.88
N VAL A 517 -7.29 6.21 -6.05
CA VAL A 517 -8.70 5.85 -6.28
C VAL A 517 -8.74 4.59 -7.10
N VAL A 518 -9.60 3.66 -6.73
CA VAL A 518 -9.90 2.45 -7.51
C VAL A 518 -11.19 2.66 -8.27
N ILE A 519 -11.18 2.25 -9.54
CA ILE A 519 -12.36 2.23 -10.40
C ILE A 519 -12.49 0.79 -10.92
N SER A 520 -13.60 0.13 -10.62
CA SER A 520 -13.88 -1.26 -10.98
C SER A 520 -14.95 -1.36 -12.07
N ASP A 521 -14.98 -2.48 -12.78
CA ASP A 521 -16.03 -2.86 -13.72
C ASP A 521 -17.33 -3.29 -13.04
N GLU A 522 -17.23 -3.86 -11.84
CA GLU A 522 -18.34 -4.31 -11.00
C GLU A 522 -18.31 -3.58 -9.64
N PRO A 523 -19.37 -3.67 -8.84
CA PRO A 523 -19.35 -3.12 -7.48
C PRO A 523 -18.15 -3.61 -6.67
N LEU A 524 -17.41 -2.67 -6.09
CA LEU A 524 -16.16 -2.98 -5.37
C LEU A 524 -16.33 -4.02 -4.26
N ILE A 525 -17.52 -4.13 -3.69
CA ILE A 525 -17.86 -5.13 -2.65
C ILE A 525 -17.77 -6.59 -3.15
N GLU A 526 -17.75 -6.83 -4.48
CA GLU A 526 -17.52 -8.16 -5.05
C GLU A 526 -16.05 -8.56 -5.08
N HIS A 527 -15.14 -7.59 -4.91
CA HIS A 527 -13.68 -7.77 -5.00
C HIS A 527 -12.93 -7.49 -3.71
N VAL A 528 -13.35 -6.46 -2.96
CA VAL A 528 -12.63 -5.96 -1.77
C VAL A 528 -13.60 -5.65 -0.63
N PRO A 529 -13.19 -5.85 0.63
CA PRO A 529 -13.93 -5.30 1.75
C PRO A 529 -13.93 -3.78 1.67
N LEU A 530 -15.04 -3.17 2.10
CA LEU A 530 -15.19 -1.72 2.16
C LEU A 530 -15.15 -1.26 3.61
N TYR A 531 -14.48 -0.14 3.83
CA TYR A 531 -14.31 0.47 5.13
C TYR A 531 -14.83 1.91 5.11
N LYS A 532 -15.50 2.30 6.18
CA LYS A 532 -15.95 3.67 6.42
C LYS A 532 -15.53 4.11 7.82
N ASP A 533 -14.73 5.17 7.89
CA ASP A 533 -14.40 5.80 9.17
C ASP A 533 -15.67 6.41 9.76
N PRO A 534 -16.02 6.14 11.03
CA PRO A 534 -17.22 6.69 11.66
C PRO A 534 -17.27 8.21 11.69
N LYS A 535 -16.14 8.87 11.63
CA LYS A 535 -16.00 10.34 11.65
C LYS A 535 -16.03 10.97 10.24
N ARG A 536 -16.14 10.15 9.19
CA ARG A 536 -16.08 10.57 7.80
C ARG A 536 -17.26 10.03 6.99
N THR A 537 -17.54 10.65 5.87
CA THR A 537 -18.63 10.23 4.98
C THR A 537 -18.16 9.31 3.87
N GLU A 538 -16.88 9.37 3.55
CA GLU A 538 -16.28 8.66 2.43
C GLU A 538 -16.09 7.17 2.74
N VAL A 539 -16.33 6.35 1.73
CA VAL A 539 -16.04 4.92 1.72
C VAL A 539 -14.66 4.71 1.10
N VAL A 540 -13.85 3.86 1.72
CA VAL A 540 -12.55 3.46 1.19
C VAL A 540 -12.47 1.94 1.05
N THR A 541 -11.53 1.44 0.26
CA THR A 541 -11.26 0.01 0.19
C THR A 541 -10.73 -0.51 1.52
N GLY A 542 -10.99 -1.76 1.87
CA GLY A 542 -10.41 -2.40 3.05
C GLY A 542 -9.00 -2.96 2.81
N TYR A 543 -8.52 -2.94 1.57
CA TYR A 543 -7.14 -3.33 1.23
C TYR A 543 -6.31 -2.13 0.85
N ALA A 544 -5.05 -2.13 1.28
CA ALA A 544 -4.05 -1.15 0.88
C ALA A 544 -3.62 -1.35 -0.59
N MET A 545 -2.84 -0.40 -1.12
CA MET A 545 -2.42 -0.35 -2.51
C MET A 545 -1.78 -1.65 -3.02
N GLY A 546 -0.83 -2.23 -2.28
CA GLY A 546 -0.15 -3.46 -2.70
C GLY A 546 -1.08 -4.66 -2.90
N PRO A 547 -1.91 -5.02 -1.91
CA PRO A 547 -2.96 -6.02 -2.07
C PRO A 547 -3.94 -5.74 -3.22
N ILE A 548 -4.39 -4.49 -3.40
CA ILE A 548 -5.29 -4.09 -4.50
C ILE A 548 -4.69 -4.42 -5.86
N GLU A 549 -3.43 -4.07 -6.08
CA GLU A 549 -2.73 -4.38 -7.34
C GLU A 549 -2.60 -5.88 -7.58
N LYS A 550 -2.34 -6.68 -6.53
CA LYS A 550 -2.19 -8.14 -6.63
C LYS A 550 -3.50 -8.83 -7.04
N ILE A 551 -4.64 -8.35 -6.56
CA ILE A 551 -5.95 -8.89 -6.95
C ILE A 551 -6.47 -8.32 -8.27
N GLY A 552 -5.69 -7.49 -8.97
CA GLY A 552 -5.98 -6.99 -10.31
C GLY A 552 -6.84 -5.74 -10.42
N LEU A 553 -7.13 -5.09 -9.31
CA LEU A 553 -7.79 -3.78 -9.32
C LEU A 553 -6.78 -2.67 -9.61
N LEU A 554 -7.16 -1.76 -10.51
CA LEU A 554 -6.27 -0.72 -10.97
C LEU A 554 -6.42 0.56 -10.13
N LYS A 555 -5.30 1.04 -9.63
CA LYS A 555 -5.19 2.33 -8.95
C LYS A 555 -5.08 3.45 -9.99
N MET A 556 -5.80 4.54 -9.76
CA MET A 556 -5.68 5.82 -10.45
C MET A 556 -5.24 6.88 -9.45
N ASP A 557 -4.15 7.59 -9.71
CA ASP A 557 -3.64 8.60 -8.79
C ASP A 557 -4.15 10.01 -9.14
N PHE A 558 -5.05 10.51 -8.32
CA PHE A 558 -5.57 11.88 -8.36
C PHE A 558 -4.80 12.74 -7.34
N LEU A 559 -3.68 13.29 -7.77
CA LEU A 559 -2.80 14.06 -6.88
C LEU A 559 -3.28 15.51 -6.78
N GLY A 560 -3.35 16.05 -5.57
CA GLY A 560 -3.62 17.46 -5.34
C GLY A 560 -2.31 18.25 -5.26
N LEU A 561 -2.09 19.18 -6.21
CA LEU A 561 -0.90 20.02 -6.25
C LEU A 561 -1.26 21.50 -6.07
N ARG A 562 -0.90 22.07 -4.92
CA ARG A 562 -1.17 23.48 -4.59
C ARG A 562 -0.55 24.46 -5.60
N THR A 563 0.59 24.12 -6.19
CA THR A 563 1.22 24.95 -7.22
C THR A 563 0.32 25.14 -8.43
N LEU A 564 -0.47 24.16 -8.82
CA LEU A 564 -1.46 24.30 -9.90
C LEU A 564 -2.56 25.29 -9.54
N THR A 565 -3.05 25.26 -8.30
CA THR A 565 -4.02 26.26 -7.79
C THR A 565 -3.42 27.67 -7.82
N VAL A 566 -2.15 27.84 -7.41
CA VAL A 566 -1.45 29.12 -7.46
C VAL A 566 -1.31 29.60 -8.92
N LEU A 567 -0.91 28.73 -9.85
CA LEU A 567 -0.78 29.05 -11.27
C LEU A 567 -2.12 29.43 -11.91
N ALA A 568 -3.18 28.67 -11.64
CA ALA A 568 -4.53 28.94 -12.14
C ALA A 568 -5.04 30.32 -11.65
N ASN A 569 -4.87 30.59 -10.35
CA ASN A 569 -5.24 31.88 -9.77
C ASN A 569 -4.40 33.04 -10.35
N THR A 570 -3.10 32.81 -10.58
CA THR A 570 -2.23 33.83 -11.21
C THR A 570 -2.67 34.12 -12.62
N ALA A 571 -2.96 33.09 -13.45
CA ALA A 571 -3.43 33.30 -14.82
C ALA A 571 -4.76 34.07 -14.85
N ARG A 572 -5.69 33.76 -13.94
CA ARG A 572 -6.96 34.48 -13.79
C ARG A 572 -6.73 35.97 -13.42
N LEU A 573 -5.90 36.23 -12.41
CA LEU A 573 -5.59 37.58 -11.95
C LEU A 573 -4.89 38.41 -13.04
N VAL A 574 -3.98 37.81 -13.81
CA VAL A 574 -3.34 38.46 -14.96
C VAL A 574 -4.40 38.83 -16.02
N GLY A 575 -5.32 37.93 -16.34
CA GLY A 575 -6.44 38.18 -17.25
C GLY A 575 -7.31 39.37 -16.79
N GLU A 576 -7.68 39.36 -15.50
CA GLU A 576 -8.51 40.43 -14.89
C GLU A 576 -7.80 41.79 -14.89
N THR A 577 -6.50 41.84 -14.62
CA THR A 577 -5.74 43.08 -14.49
C THR A 577 -5.26 43.65 -15.84
N THR A 578 -4.96 42.77 -16.80
CA THR A 578 -4.42 43.18 -18.11
C THR A 578 -5.45 43.17 -19.23
N GLY A 579 -6.63 42.57 -19.01
CA GLY A 579 -7.64 42.32 -20.04
C GLY A 579 -7.23 41.25 -21.07
N LYS A 580 -6.10 40.54 -20.86
CA LYS A 580 -5.58 39.51 -21.76
C LYS A 580 -5.46 38.18 -21.02
N PRO A 581 -6.11 37.10 -21.51
CA PRO A 581 -5.94 35.80 -20.89
C PRO A 581 -4.48 35.35 -21.00
N LEU A 582 -3.97 34.71 -19.93
CA LEU A 582 -2.65 34.11 -19.90
C LEU A 582 -2.81 32.58 -20.12
N ASP A 583 -2.29 32.11 -21.26
CA ASP A 583 -2.14 30.66 -21.50
C ASP A 583 -0.80 30.17 -20.93
N LEU A 584 -0.87 29.33 -19.90
CA LEU A 584 0.30 28.80 -19.21
C LEU A 584 1.09 27.81 -20.11
N ASP A 585 0.43 27.15 -21.05
CA ASP A 585 1.07 26.18 -21.96
C ASP A 585 1.81 26.88 -23.12
N ALA A 586 1.46 28.15 -23.40
CA ALA A 586 2.10 28.96 -24.42
C ALA A 586 3.31 29.77 -23.90
N ILE A 587 3.67 29.66 -22.62
CA ILE A 587 4.82 30.39 -22.06
C ILE A 587 6.13 29.89 -22.68
N PRO A 588 6.97 30.75 -23.28
CA PRO A 588 8.24 30.36 -23.85
C PRO A 588 9.28 30.00 -22.78
N PHE A 589 10.14 29.02 -23.07
CA PHE A 589 11.17 28.53 -22.14
C PHE A 589 12.54 29.23 -22.31
N ASP A 590 12.61 30.32 -23.03
CA ASP A 590 13.84 31.04 -23.38
C ASP A 590 13.93 32.46 -22.84
N ASN A 591 13.05 32.83 -21.90
CA ASN A 591 13.02 34.20 -21.35
C ASN A 591 14.25 34.48 -20.49
N PRO A 592 15.15 35.44 -20.90
CA PRO A 592 16.41 35.69 -20.23
C PRO A 592 16.23 36.28 -18.81
N LYS A 593 15.17 37.05 -18.56
CA LYS A 593 14.89 37.58 -17.21
C LYS A 593 14.57 36.48 -16.22
N THR A 594 13.91 35.41 -16.66
CA THR A 594 13.62 34.24 -15.81
C THR A 594 14.92 33.54 -15.41
N TYR A 595 15.84 33.32 -16.37
CA TYR A 595 17.13 32.69 -16.05
C TYR A 595 18.04 33.61 -15.21
N GLN A 596 17.97 34.92 -15.40
CA GLN A 596 18.65 35.86 -14.52
C GLN A 596 18.15 35.75 -13.08
N LEU A 597 16.83 35.68 -12.85
CA LEU A 597 16.24 35.51 -11.53
C LEU A 597 16.70 34.17 -10.90
N LEU A 598 16.76 33.07 -11.67
CA LEU A 598 17.26 31.79 -11.23
C LEU A 598 18.74 31.86 -10.88
N ALA A 599 19.58 32.49 -11.73
CA ALA A 599 21.01 32.64 -11.52
C ALA A 599 21.36 33.53 -10.30
N GLU A 600 20.49 34.48 -9.96
CA GLU A 600 20.61 35.29 -8.73
C GLU A 600 20.14 34.56 -7.47
N GLY A 601 19.57 33.35 -7.61
CA GLY A 601 19.01 32.55 -6.50
C GLY A 601 17.79 33.23 -5.83
N LYS A 602 17.08 34.10 -6.56
CA LYS A 602 15.87 34.81 -6.11
C LYS A 602 14.63 33.91 -6.29
N THR A 603 14.72 32.66 -5.84
CA THR A 603 13.74 31.58 -6.11
C THR A 603 12.87 31.27 -4.91
N PHE A 604 12.69 32.19 -3.99
CA PHE A 604 11.77 32.03 -2.88
C PHE A 604 10.32 31.94 -3.42
N GLY A 605 9.58 30.88 -3.04
CA GLY A 605 8.24 30.61 -3.58
C GLY A 605 8.22 29.95 -4.97
N VAL A 606 9.38 29.64 -5.56
CA VAL A 606 9.44 28.86 -6.80
C VAL A 606 9.53 27.40 -6.47
N PHE A 607 8.52 26.61 -6.87
CA PHE A 607 8.40 25.20 -6.55
C PHE A 607 9.71 24.41 -6.78
N GLN A 608 10.11 23.62 -5.81
CA GLN A 608 11.35 22.82 -5.77
C GLN A 608 12.68 23.60 -5.76
N LEU A 609 12.67 24.92 -6.00
CA LEU A 609 13.89 25.72 -6.13
C LEU A 609 14.18 26.65 -4.94
N GLU A 610 13.43 26.54 -3.85
CA GLU A 610 13.41 27.54 -2.76
C GLU A 610 14.33 27.22 -1.57
N SER A 611 14.82 25.99 -1.42
CA SER A 611 15.72 25.64 -0.31
C SER A 611 17.05 26.40 -0.39
N ALA A 612 17.65 26.74 0.76
CA ALA A 612 18.89 27.52 0.82
C ALA A 612 20.02 26.89 -0.02
N GLY A 613 20.16 25.55 0.06
CA GLY A 613 21.19 24.84 -0.71
C GLY A 613 20.91 24.83 -2.22
N MET A 614 19.63 24.66 -2.63
CA MET A 614 19.25 24.73 -4.04
C MET A 614 19.48 26.14 -4.62
N ARG A 615 19.14 27.17 -3.87
CA ARG A 615 19.38 28.56 -4.26
C ARG A 615 20.87 28.85 -4.46
N GLU A 616 21.74 28.31 -3.59
CA GLU A 616 23.19 28.43 -3.73
C GLU A 616 23.71 27.62 -4.93
N ALA A 617 23.18 26.42 -5.16
CA ALA A 617 23.52 25.63 -6.33
C ALA A 617 23.14 26.34 -7.64
N LEU A 618 21.96 26.99 -7.72
CA LEU A 618 21.52 27.78 -8.87
C LEU A 618 22.41 29.01 -9.14
N LYS A 619 22.87 29.72 -8.10
CA LYS A 619 23.84 30.85 -8.24
C LYS A 619 25.15 30.38 -8.86
N ASN A 620 25.63 29.21 -8.46
CA ASN A 620 26.87 28.64 -8.98
C ASN A 620 26.71 28.07 -10.38
N LEU A 621 25.52 27.47 -10.68
CA LEU A 621 25.17 26.91 -11.98
C LEU A 621 24.98 28.00 -13.05
N ARG A 622 24.34 29.11 -12.70
CA ARG A 622 23.91 30.16 -13.64
C ARG A 622 23.15 29.57 -14.82
N PRO A 623 21.95 29.00 -14.61
CA PRO A 623 21.19 28.35 -15.66
C PRO A 623 20.86 29.35 -16.77
N GLU A 624 20.91 28.91 -18.03
CA GLU A 624 20.61 29.69 -19.24
C GLU A 624 19.50 29.04 -20.08
N ARG A 625 19.18 27.78 -19.77
CA ARG A 625 18.16 26.98 -20.46
C ARG A 625 17.45 26.05 -19.47
N LEU A 626 16.29 25.55 -19.88
CA LEU A 626 15.46 24.67 -19.06
C LEU A 626 16.17 23.38 -18.68
N GLU A 627 16.97 22.81 -19.61
CA GLU A 627 17.73 21.58 -19.39
C GLU A 627 18.73 21.69 -18.22
N ASP A 628 19.30 22.86 -17.99
CA ASP A 628 20.17 23.12 -16.83
C ASP A 628 19.38 23.02 -15.52
N VAL A 629 18.14 23.54 -15.51
CA VAL A 629 17.26 23.48 -14.35
C VAL A 629 16.80 22.05 -14.08
N ILE A 630 16.40 21.32 -15.15
CA ILE A 630 16.00 19.90 -15.06
C ILE A 630 17.16 19.07 -14.47
N ALA A 631 18.38 19.25 -14.98
CA ALA A 631 19.56 18.53 -14.49
C ALA A 631 19.86 18.88 -13.01
N MET A 632 19.71 20.15 -12.62
CA MET A 632 19.94 20.55 -11.23
C MET A 632 18.91 19.93 -10.29
N VAL A 633 17.63 19.90 -10.65
CA VAL A 633 16.59 19.22 -9.86
C VAL A 633 16.89 17.71 -9.74
N ALA A 634 17.41 17.10 -10.79
CA ALA A 634 17.80 15.71 -10.78
C ALA A 634 19.02 15.42 -9.89
N LEU A 635 19.98 16.33 -9.82
CA LEU A 635 21.22 16.18 -9.06
C LEU A 635 21.09 16.59 -7.59
N TYR A 636 20.22 17.56 -7.27
CA TYR A 636 20.08 18.07 -5.91
C TYR A 636 19.25 17.13 -5.02
N ARG A 637 19.80 15.94 -4.74
CA ARG A 637 19.20 14.88 -3.89
C ARG A 637 20.33 14.13 -3.19
N PRO A 638 20.04 13.48 -2.03
CA PRO A 638 21.00 12.59 -1.39
C PRO A 638 21.50 11.52 -2.37
N GLY A 639 22.82 11.43 -2.52
CA GLY A 639 23.50 10.55 -3.47
C GLY A 639 24.14 11.29 -4.65
N PRO A 640 23.37 11.83 -5.62
CA PRO A 640 23.97 12.50 -6.78
C PRO A 640 24.47 13.93 -6.50
N MET A 641 24.16 14.49 -5.32
CA MET A 641 24.56 15.84 -4.93
C MET A 641 26.07 16.07 -5.02
N ASP A 642 26.87 15.02 -4.80
CA ASP A 642 28.33 15.07 -4.89
C ASP A 642 28.82 15.33 -6.34
N LEU A 643 27.99 15.13 -7.35
CA LEU A 643 28.30 15.41 -8.76
C LEU A 643 28.04 16.86 -9.17
N ILE A 644 27.36 17.66 -8.34
CA ILE A 644 27.02 19.06 -8.66
C ILE A 644 28.25 19.91 -8.94
N PRO A 645 29.35 19.87 -8.16
CA PRO A 645 30.54 20.64 -8.44
C PRO A 645 31.17 20.30 -9.81
N ASP A 646 31.25 19.01 -10.16
CA ASP A 646 31.78 18.56 -11.46
C ASP A 646 30.86 18.99 -12.61
N PHE A 647 29.55 18.87 -12.45
CA PHE A 647 28.54 19.34 -13.42
C PHE A 647 28.72 20.86 -13.71
N ILE A 648 28.82 21.66 -12.66
CA ILE A 648 29.00 23.12 -12.76
C ILE A 648 30.36 23.45 -13.44
N ASN A 649 31.44 22.77 -13.06
CA ASN A 649 32.79 23.02 -13.62
C ASN A 649 32.83 22.67 -15.12
N ARG A 650 32.18 21.57 -15.54
CA ARG A 650 32.10 21.18 -16.94
C ARG A 650 31.23 22.15 -17.74
N LYS A 651 30.09 22.58 -17.21
CA LYS A 651 29.24 23.60 -17.83
C LYS A 651 30.02 24.90 -18.13
N HIS A 652 30.80 25.36 -17.18
CA HIS A 652 31.57 26.59 -17.32
C HIS A 652 32.93 26.42 -17.98
N GLY A 653 33.24 25.25 -18.55
CA GLY A 653 34.51 24.97 -19.24
C GLY A 653 35.75 24.91 -18.31
N ARG A 654 35.55 24.84 -16.98
CA ARG A 654 36.63 24.73 -15.99
C ARG A 654 37.17 23.31 -15.87
N ALA A 655 36.38 22.31 -16.30
CA ALA A 655 36.75 20.91 -16.41
C ALA A 655 36.42 20.40 -17.80
N LYS A 656 37.27 19.48 -18.31
CA LYS A 656 37.06 18.89 -19.65
C LYS A 656 35.89 17.93 -19.62
N ILE A 657 34.99 18.05 -20.60
CA ILE A 657 33.94 17.07 -20.86
C ILE A 657 34.58 15.83 -21.50
N THR A 658 34.35 14.66 -20.90
CA THR A 658 34.87 13.37 -21.37
C THR A 658 33.77 12.35 -21.44
N TYR A 659 33.85 11.47 -22.45
CA TYR A 659 32.93 10.33 -22.62
C TYR A 659 33.77 9.06 -22.64
N GLU A 660 33.28 8.01 -21.98
CA GLU A 660 33.99 6.71 -21.99
C GLU A 660 33.98 6.04 -23.39
N HIS A 661 32.98 6.35 -24.19
CA HIS A 661 32.91 5.96 -25.60
C HIS A 661 32.27 7.09 -26.41
N PRO A 662 32.71 7.35 -27.66
CA PRO A 662 32.15 8.42 -28.52
C PRO A 662 30.64 8.33 -28.72
N LEU A 663 30.08 7.10 -28.81
CA LEU A 663 28.64 6.87 -28.94
C LEU A 663 27.82 7.39 -27.75
N MET A 664 28.44 7.61 -26.59
CA MET A 664 27.73 8.13 -25.41
C MET A 664 27.52 9.65 -25.48
N GLU A 665 28.29 10.38 -26.32
CA GLU A 665 28.16 11.83 -26.44
C GLU A 665 26.74 12.26 -26.80
N LYS A 666 26.12 11.55 -27.76
CA LYS A 666 24.76 11.80 -28.23
C LYS A 666 23.73 11.86 -27.06
N TYR A 667 23.94 11.06 -26.01
CA TYR A 667 23.01 10.88 -24.88
C TYR A 667 23.41 11.67 -23.62
N LEU A 668 24.67 12.12 -23.53
CA LEU A 668 25.19 12.81 -22.37
C LEU A 668 25.63 14.26 -22.63
N LYS A 669 25.46 14.74 -23.85
CA LYS A 669 25.86 16.11 -24.24
C LYS A 669 25.16 17.17 -23.40
N ASP A 670 23.84 17.04 -23.17
CA ASP A 670 23.03 17.98 -22.41
C ASP A 670 23.35 18.00 -20.92
N THR A 671 24.02 16.95 -20.42
CA THR A 671 24.46 16.83 -19.04
C THR A 671 25.98 16.90 -18.88
N TYR A 672 26.66 17.47 -19.87
CA TYR A 672 28.12 17.69 -19.87
C TYR A 672 28.95 16.43 -19.59
N GLY A 673 28.49 15.29 -20.13
CA GLY A 673 29.14 13.99 -19.99
C GLY A 673 28.88 13.26 -18.66
N ILE A 674 27.94 13.73 -17.86
CA ILE A 674 27.53 13.10 -16.60
C ILE A 674 26.24 12.30 -16.81
N MET A 675 26.18 11.06 -16.35
CA MET A 675 24.92 10.30 -16.31
C MET A 675 24.02 10.87 -15.21
N VAL A 676 22.86 11.38 -15.62
CA VAL A 676 21.87 12.00 -14.73
C VAL A 676 20.51 11.29 -14.86
N TYR A 677 20.18 10.80 -16.06
CA TYR A 677 18.87 10.29 -16.40
C TYR A 677 18.87 8.77 -16.65
N GLN A 678 17.79 8.12 -16.21
CA GLN A 678 17.56 6.68 -16.47
C GLN A 678 17.42 6.40 -17.97
N GLU A 679 16.82 7.32 -18.71
CA GLU A 679 16.67 7.25 -20.17
C GLU A 679 18.04 7.15 -20.85
N SER A 680 19.02 7.92 -20.41
CA SER A 680 20.38 7.86 -20.96
C SER A 680 21.03 6.48 -20.75
N VAL A 681 20.79 5.84 -19.59
CA VAL A 681 21.29 4.47 -19.34
C VAL A 681 20.67 3.47 -20.30
N MET A 682 19.36 3.54 -20.53
CA MET A 682 18.66 2.64 -21.46
C MET A 682 19.14 2.84 -22.90
N GLN A 683 19.26 4.07 -23.33
CA GLN A 683 19.76 4.42 -24.68
C GLN A 683 21.22 4.00 -24.89
N ILE A 684 22.08 4.17 -23.88
CA ILE A 684 23.48 3.72 -23.92
C ILE A 684 23.54 2.18 -23.98
N ALA A 685 22.71 1.47 -23.22
CA ALA A 685 22.66 0.00 -23.26
C ALA A 685 22.22 -0.50 -24.65
N SER A 686 21.26 0.15 -25.26
CA SER A 686 20.84 -0.16 -26.64
C SER A 686 21.92 0.13 -27.65
N GLU A 687 22.52 1.30 -27.67
CA GLU A 687 23.51 1.73 -28.65
C GLU A 687 24.82 0.94 -28.54
N ILE A 688 25.32 0.74 -27.32
CA ILE A 688 26.61 0.11 -27.05
C ILE A 688 26.54 -1.41 -27.09
N ALA A 689 25.49 -2.01 -26.50
CA ALA A 689 25.41 -3.45 -26.32
C ALA A 689 24.27 -4.13 -27.10
N GLY A 690 23.47 -3.37 -27.85
CA GLY A 690 22.41 -3.92 -28.70
C GLY A 690 21.19 -4.41 -27.98
N PHE A 691 20.94 -3.90 -26.79
CA PHE A 691 19.71 -4.19 -26.06
C PHE A 691 18.48 -3.63 -26.77
N THR A 692 17.40 -4.36 -26.80
CA THR A 692 16.08 -3.75 -27.07
C THR A 692 15.75 -2.73 -25.98
N MET A 693 14.84 -1.80 -26.24
CA MET A 693 14.44 -0.84 -25.18
C MET A 693 13.74 -1.54 -24.02
N GLY A 694 12.99 -2.64 -24.29
CA GLY A 694 12.40 -3.50 -23.26
C GLY A 694 13.46 -4.15 -22.37
N GLU A 695 14.50 -4.73 -22.95
CA GLU A 695 15.63 -5.30 -22.22
C GLU A 695 16.41 -4.25 -21.42
N ALA A 696 16.56 -3.05 -21.98
CA ALA A 696 17.20 -1.94 -21.30
C ALA A 696 16.40 -1.45 -20.07
N ASP A 697 15.07 -1.50 -20.11
CA ASP A 697 14.23 -1.24 -18.94
C ASP A 697 14.39 -2.32 -17.85
N ILE A 698 14.50 -3.58 -18.24
CA ILE A 698 14.79 -4.69 -17.30
C ILE A 698 16.14 -4.46 -16.62
N LEU A 699 17.19 -4.10 -17.38
CA LEU A 699 18.50 -3.74 -16.84
C LEU A 699 18.40 -2.59 -15.85
N ARG A 700 17.76 -1.50 -16.23
CA ARG A 700 17.56 -0.32 -15.34
C ARG A 700 16.89 -0.70 -14.02
N ARG A 701 15.87 -1.57 -14.06
CA ARG A 701 15.17 -2.03 -12.85
C ARG A 701 16.00 -2.95 -11.97
N ALA A 702 16.74 -3.87 -12.58
CA ALA A 702 17.69 -4.74 -11.87
C ALA A 702 18.70 -3.90 -11.06
N MET A 703 19.22 -2.87 -11.70
CA MET A 703 20.08 -1.87 -11.07
C MET A 703 19.40 -1.17 -9.89
N GLY A 704 18.17 -0.67 -10.07
CA GLY A 704 17.43 0.05 -9.02
C GLY A 704 17.07 -0.82 -7.80
N LYS A 705 16.76 -2.11 -8.03
CA LYS A 705 16.42 -3.07 -6.97
C LYS A 705 17.64 -3.71 -6.30
N LYS A 706 18.85 -3.50 -6.85
CA LYS A 706 20.11 -4.13 -6.42
C LYS A 706 20.05 -5.66 -6.39
N ASP A 707 19.33 -6.24 -7.35
CA ASP A 707 19.22 -7.69 -7.53
C ASP A 707 20.53 -8.25 -8.10
N ARG A 708 21.31 -8.89 -7.24
CA ARG A 708 22.67 -9.35 -7.60
C ARG A 708 22.69 -10.41 -8.69
N GLU A 709 21.77 -11.35 -8.70
CA GLU A 709 21.74 -12.43 -9.70
C GLU A 709 21.34 -11.88 -11.08
N LEU A 710 20.29 -11.06 -11.11
CA LEU A 710 19.83 -10.42 -12.33
C LEU A 710 20.90 -9.46 -12.87
N MET A 711 21.56 -8.71 -11.99
CA MET A 711 22.68 -7.82 -12.36
C MET A 711 23.84 -8.57 -13.00
N ALA A 712 24.25 -9.72 -12.46
CA ALA A 712 25.33 -10.52 -13.04
C ALA A 712 24.97 -11.01 -14.46
N LYS A 713 23.71 -11.46 -14.67
CA LYS A 713 23.20 -11.86 -15.99
C LYS A 713 23.20 -10.68 -16.97
N GLN A 714 22.74 -9.51 -16.53
CA GLN A 714 22.70 -8.31 -17.37
C GLN A 714 24.11 -7.81 -17.72
N ARG A 715 25.07 -7.88 -16.80
CA ARG A 715 26.48 -7.54 -17.04
C ARG A 715 27.07 -8.42 -18.13
N ALA A 716 26.91 -9.74 -18.03
CA ALA A 716 27.42 -10.67 -19.01
C ALA A 716 26.82 -10.41 -20.41
N LYS A 717 25.50 -10.15 -20.47
CA LYS A 717 24.82 -9.80 -21.73
C LYS A 717 25.32 -8.49 -22.30
N PHE A 718 25.50 -7.45 -21.48
CA PHE A 718 25.98 -6.14 -21.91
C PHE A 718 27.41 -6.22 -22.48
N VAL A 719 28.31 -6.87 -21.75
CA VAL A 719 29.71 -7.04 -22.19
C VAL A 719 29.79 -7.86 -23.50
N GLY A 720 29.01 -8.95 -23.57
CA GLY A 720 28.95 -9.79 -24.80
C GLY A 720 28.41 -9.01 -25.99
N GLY A 721 27.35 -8.26 -25.85
CA GLY A 721 26.74 -7.42 -26.87
C GLY A 721 27.68 -6.30 -27.35
N ALA A 722 28.37 -5.64 -26.42
CA ALA A 722 29.36 -4.60 -26.73
C ALA A 722 30.57 -5.16 -27.49
N LYS A 723 31.04 -6.35 -27.11
CA LYS A 723 32.13 -7.05 -27.87
C LYS A 723 31.72 -7.39 -29.31
N ALA A 724 30.49 -7.85 -29.50
CA ALA A 724 29.96 -8.13 -30.84
C ALA A 724 29.88 -6.87 -31.74
N ARG A 725 29.86 -5.68 -31.12
CA ARG A 725 29.86 -4.38 -31.80
C ARG A 725 31.26 -3.73 -31.87
N GLY A 726 32.31 -4.48 -31.58
CA GLY A 726 33.70 -4.01 -31.69
C GLY A 726 34.24 -3.20 -30.51
N ILE A 727 33.53 -3.18 -29.36
CA ILE A 727 33.98 -2.50 -28.15
C ILE A 727 34.78 -3.49 -27.30
N THR A 728 35.96 -3.08 -26.81
CA THR A 728 36.81 -3.95 -26.01
C THR A 728 36.14 -4.28 -24.69
N GLU A 729 36.31 -5.50 -24.17
CA GLU A 729 35.78 -6.00 -22.93
C GLU A 729 36.04 -5.03 -21.74
N LYS A 730 37.30 -4.60 -21.58
CA LYS A 730 37.68 -3.65 -20.54
C LYS A 730 36.89 -2.35 -20.59
N LYS A 731 36.57 -1.86 -21.79
CA LYS A 731 35.81 -0.63 -21.98
C LYS A 731 34.33 -0.84 -21.73
N ALA A 732 33.78 -1.98 -22.13
CA ALA A 732 32.41 -2.40 -21.86
C ALA A 732 32.17 -2.56 -20.35
N GLU A 733 33.07 -3.23 -19.64
CA GLU A 733 33.00 -3.36 -18.18
C GLU A 733 33.02 -1.98 -17.48
N LYS A 734 33.93 -1.09 -17.88
CA LYS A 734 34.01 0.27 -17.31
C LYS A 734 32.72 1.05 -17.53
N ILE A 735 32.09 0.95 -18.68
CA ILE A 735 30.80 1.59 -18.97
C ILE A 735 29.70 0.99 -18.10
N PHE A 736 29.69 -0.34 -17.96
CA PHE A 736 28.71 -1.00 -17.08
C PHE A 736 28.86 -0.60 -15.62
N ASP A 737 30.10 -0.52 -15.11
CA ASP A 737 30.39 -0.06 -13.75
C ASP A 737 29.90 1.38 -13.50
N LEU A 738 30.05 2.27 -14.48
CA LEU A 738 29.50 3.61 -14.42
C LEU A 738 27.96 3.61 -14.36
N MET A 739 27.33 2.75 -15.18
CA MET A 739 25.88 2.60 -15.15
C MET A 739 25.39 2.03 -13.82
N GLU A 740 26.08 1.02 -13.27
CA GLU A 740 25.75 0.40 -11.99
C GLU A 740 25.91 1.40 -10.82
N LYS A 741 27.01 2.17 -10.81
CA LYS A 741 27.20 3.24 -9.81
C LYS A 741 26.10 4.30 -9.87
N PHE A 742 25.66 4.64 -11.06
CA PHE A 742 24.57 5.60 -11.30
C PHE A 742 23.20 5.06 -10.90
N ALA A 743 22.98 3.75 -10.99
CA ALA A 743 21.67 3.12 -10.80
C ALA A 743 21.05 3.36 -9.42
N GLY A 744 21.87 3.57 -8.39
CA GLY A 744 21.40 3.85 -7.02
C GLY A 744 20.69 5.20 -6.87
N TYR A 745 20.81 6.11 -7.87
CA TYR A 745 20.28 7.48 -7.80
C TYR A 745 19.80 8.05 -9.15
N GLY A 746 19.68 7.22 -10.18
CA GLY A 746 19.21 7.63 -11.49
C GLY A 746 17.86 8.34 -11.44
N PHE A 747 17.75 9.50 -12.09
CA PHE A 747 16.53 10.29 -12.12
C PHE A 747 15.71 9.99 -13.39
N ASN A 748 14.40 10.07 -13.25
CA ASN A 748 13.50 10.09 -14.36
C ASN A 748 13.50 11.50 -14.97
N LYS A 749 13.79 11.65 -16.27
CA LYS A 749 13.91 12.97 -16.93
C LYS A 749 12.59 13.76 -16.94
N CYS A 750 11.46 13.11 -16.79
CA CYS A 750 10.12 13.71 -16.80
C CYS A 750 9.46 13.85 -15.43
#